data_ca830cae90ac055e2d3efa73060c8091
#
_entry.id   ca830cae90ac055e2d3efa73060c8091
#
_cell.length_a   1.000
_cell.length_b   1.000
_cell.length_c   1.000
_cell.angle_alpha   90.00
_cell.angle_beta   90.00
_cell.angle_gamma   90.00
#
_symmetry.space_group_name_H-M   'P 1'
#
loop_
_entity.id
_entity.type
_entity.pdbx_description
1 polymer ?
#
loop_
_entity_poly.entity_id
_entity_poly.type
_entity_poly.pdbx_seq_one_letter_code
_entity_poly.pdbx_strand_id
1 'polypeptide(L)'
;MKMSRLILTFAIMTLSLSSLCSCRSTAPEAESTTAEPMPWVVDKFDDIKVLRYEVPGFEKLPLQQKTLIYYLAQATKAGRDILFDQNFKYNLTVRRTLEAIYNKYDGDRTDANFVAMEKYLKKVWFANGIHHHYSNDKFRPEFSREWFEQAVGKYVDPQIIPIEKSLLYDIIFDPALYAKRLNQTDGVDMVVESACNYYEGVTMKEVDDFYAAMRDENDPTPISYGLNSKLVKDEQGNIVEKTWKMGGMYSKAIEQIVFWLEKASQVAEEPQKSIINALINYYRTGNLREFDRYNILWVGDNSSNVDFINGFIEDYGDPLGRKASWEGTVNFIDSTACRRTQILSANAQWFEDNAPIDPKFRKKEVKGVSAKVITVAMLGGDCFPATPIGINLPNADWIRKEYGSKSVTIDNITYAYDKAAQGNGFNEEFMLRAEDRERIAQHGKLSDDLHTDLHECLGHGSGQLAEGVKGGELKSYTSTLEETRADLFGLYYLGDPKMVEIGLIPSLDVAKAQYADYIMNGMMTQFSRIELGKDVEEAHMRNRKLIAEWCYEKGKADNVIEWVKQDGKSYIVVNDFDALRRLFGELLKEVQRIKSTGDYEAGRKLVEDYAVKIDYDLHKEVLERYSKLGLEPYSGFVNPDYELVEKDGQIVDVKLIYKTDYTEQMLHYSKDWSFLPTLN
;
A
#
# COMPACT_ATOMS: atom_id res chain seq x y z
N MET A 1 -44.63 57.67 22.09
CA MET A 1 -45.68 57.87 23.15
C MET A 1 -46.13 56.51 23.61
N LYS A 2 -45.89 56.22 24.88
CA LYS A 2 -46.53 55.28 25.86
C LYS A 2 -46.70 53.83 25.41
N MET A 3 -45.89 52.84 25.97
CA MET A 3 -46.07 52.21 27.32
C MET A 3 -47.47 51.58 27.44
N SER A 4 -47.62 50.29 27.78
CA SER A 4 -47.32 49.54 29.01
C SER A 4 -47.74 48.08 28.81
N ARG A 5 -46.99 47.09 29.23
CA ARG A 5 -47.01 46.31 30.50
C ARG A 5 -48.40 45.80 30.90
N LEU A 6 -48.61 44.48 31.12
CA LEU A 6 -48.47 43.75 32.39
C LEU A 6 -49.16 42.37 32.30
N ILE A 7 -48.46 41.30 32.68
CA ILE A 7 -48.61 40.37 33.84
C ILE A 7 -49.77 39.33 33.84
N LEU A 8 -49.36 38.06 33.85
CA LEU A 8 -49.62 36.93 34.78
C LEU A 8 -51.07 36.59 35.19
N THR A 9 -51.52 35.36 35.12
CA THR A 9 -51.74 34.48 36.25
C THR A 9 -52.27 33.08 35.90
N PHE A 10 -51.89 32.12 36.71
CA PHE A 10 -52.30 30.71 36.88
C PHE A 10 -53.80 30.45 36.95
N ALA A 11 -54.27 29.29 36.51
CA ALA A 11 -55.15 28.43 37.31
C ALA A 11 -55.33 27.03 36.71
N ILE A 12 -55.29 26.09 37.60
CA ILE A 12 -55.48 24.64 37.56
C ILE A 12 -56.98 24.33 37.56
N MET A 13 -57.42 23.26 36.93
CA MET A 13 -58.34 22.19 37.41
C MET A 13 -59.17 21.54 36.29
N THR A 14 -59.02 20.30 36.14
CA THR A 14 -59.67 19.00 36.48
C THR A 14 -60.63 18.40 35.45
N LEU A 15 -60.29 17.18 35.21
CA LEU A 15 -61.08 15.95 34.80
C LEU A 15 -62.44 16.06 34.17
N SER A 16 -62.60 15.32 33.06
CA SER A 16 -63.70 14.37 32.90
C SER A 16 -63.37 13.31 31.83
N LEU A 17 -63.63 12.05 32.18
CA LEU A 17 -63.56 10.87 31.39
C LEU A 17 -64.60 10.88 30.24
N SER A 18 -64.18 10.41 29.08
CA SER A 18 -65.08 9.72 28.15
C SER A 18 -64.31 8.71 27.29
N SER A 19 -64.67 7.46 27.49
CA SER A 19 -64.22 6.28 26.76
C SER A 19 -64.64 6.33 25.29
N LEU A 20 -63.72 6.12 24.36
CA LEU A 20 -64.03 5.64 23.03
C LEU A 20 -62.90 4.71 22.52
N CYS A 21 -63.32 3.55 22.03
CA CYS A 21 -62.53 2.49 21.48
C CYS A 21 -61.45 2.97 20.52
N SER A 22 -60.20 2.59 20.77
CA SER A 22 -59.12 2.70 19.82
C SER A 22 -58.69 1.30 19.37
N CYS A 23 -58.85 1.02 18.08
CA CYS A 23 -58.25 -0.12 17.42
C CYS A 23 -56.72 0.00 17.52
N ARG A 24 -56.08 -0.87 18.28
CA ARG A 24 -54.62 -1.05 18.29
C ARG A 24 -54.22 -1.68 16.97
N SER A 25 -53.59 -0.91 16.08
CA SER A 25 -52.67 -1.43 15.10
C SER A 25 -51.34 -1.68 15.81
N THR A 26 -51.03 -2.94 16.04
CA THR A 26 -49.68 -3.37 16.47
C THR A 26 -48.72 -3.18 15.28
N ALA A 27 -47.99 -2.09 15.28
CA ALA A 27 -46.75 -2.02 14.52
C ALA A 27 -45.79 -3.04 15.15
N PRO A 28 -45.06 -3.84 14.36
CA PRO A 28 -44.04 -4.71 14.91
C PRO A 28 -42.96 -3.82 15.54
N GLU A 29 -42.70 -4.02 16.82
CA GLU A 29 -41.47 -3.55 17.45
C GLU A 29 -40.30 -4.09 16.65
N ALA A 30 -39.52 -3.21 16.05
CA ALA A 30 -38.23 -3.55 15.51
C ALA A 30 -37.40 -4.03 16.69
N GLU A 31 -37.15 -5.33 16.80
CA GLU A 31 -36.10 -5.86 17.65
C GLU A 31 -34.79 -5.18 17.22
N SER A 32 -34.32 -4.21 17.98
CA SER A 32 -32.96 -3.73 17.93
C SER A 32 -32.08 -4.83 18.52
N THR A 33 -31.74 -5.82 17.71
CA THR A 33 -30.55 -6.63 17.98
C THR A 33 -29.37 -5.67 17.89
N THR A 34 -28.90 -5.21 19.05
CA THR A 34 -27.57 -4.61 19.17
C THR A 34 -26.56 -5.73 18.89
N ALA A 35 -26.30 -5.98 17.61
CA ALA A 35 -25.17 -6.78 17.21
C ALA A 35 -23.93 -6.11 17.81
N GLU A 36 -23.11 -6.85 18.52
CA GLU A 36 -21.81 -6.34 18.99
C GLU A 36 -21.04 -5.79 17.78
N PRO A 37 -20.39 -4.62 17.93
CA PRO A 37 -19.66 -4.04 16.83
C PRO A 37 -18.56 -5.02 16.38
N MET A 38 -18.49 -5.31 15.10
CA MET A 38 -17.46 -6.19 14.53
C MET A 38 -16.06 -5.67 14.88
N PRO A 39 -15.14 -6.52 15.34
CA PRO A 39 -13.79 -6.09 15.71
C PRO A 39 -13.03 -5.53 14.51
N TRP A 40 -12.20 -4.53 14.73
CA TRP A 40 -11.29 -3.99 13.70
C TRP A 40 -10.11 -4.93 13.43
N VAL A 41 -9.61 -5.59 14.47
CA VAL A 41 -8.55 -6.61 14.38
C VAL A 41 -9.22 -7.97 14.30
N VAL A 42 -9.00 -8.72 13.23
CA VAL A 42 -9.63 -10.02 12.96
C VAL A 42 -8.70 -11.20 13.22
N ASP A 43 -7.37 -11.00 13.15
CA ASP A 43 -6.37 -12.02 13.47
C ASP A 43 -5.05 -11.38 13.93
N LYS A 44 -4.25 -12.16 14.68
CA LYS A 44 -2.90 -11.80 15.11
C LYS A 44 -2.02 -13.04 15.12
N PHE A 45 -0.86 -12.94 14.50
CA PHE A 45 0.14 -14.02 14.50
C PHE A 45 1.54 -13.43 14.26
N ASP A 46 2.51 -13.90 15.04
CA ASP A 46 3.90 -13.43 15.00
C ASP A 46 3.98 -11.90 15.17
N ASP A 47 4.53 -11.20 14.22
CA ASP A 47 4.67 -9.75 14.15
C ASP A 47 3.59 -9.04 13.31
N ILE A 48 2.51 -9.75 12.99
CA ILE A 48 1.46 -9.32 12.06
C ILE A 48 0.10 -9.27 12.75
N LYS A 49 -0.65 -8.19 12.54
CA LYS A 49 -2.08 -8.09 12.80
C LYS A 49 -2.85 -7.95 11.50
N VAL A 50 -3.96 -8.65 11.38
CA VAL A 50 -4.88 -8.56 10.25
C VAL A 50 -6.09 -7.76 10.67
N LEU A 51 -6.40 -6.73 9.92
CA LEU A 51 -7.51 -5.81 10.13
C LEU A 51 -8.63 -6.11 9.13
N ARG A 52 -9.81 -5.62 9.41
CA ARG A 52 -10.85 -5.41 8.40
C ARG A 52 -10.95 -3.92 8.05
N TYR A 53 -11.51 -3.63 6.92
CA TYR A 53 -11.91 -2.27 6.55
C TYR A 53 -13.38 -2.23 6.18
N GLU A 54 -13.98 -1.06 6.30
CA GLU A 54 -15.36 -0.79 5.87
C GLU A 54 -15.37 -0.13 4.50
N VAL A 55 -16.48 -0.24 3.78
CA VAL A 55 -16.70 0.35 2.45
C VAL A 55 -17.87 1.35 2.55
N PRO A 56 -17.68 2.49 3.25
CA PRO A 56 -18.73 3.45 3.45
C PRO A 56 -19.22 4.02 2.12
N GLY A 57 -20.53 4.17 1.99
CA GLY A 57 -21.14 4.73 0.78
C GLY A 57 -21.55 3.69 -0.28
N PHE A 58 -21.05 2.45 -0.22
CA PHE A 58 -21.39 1.39 -1.19
C PHE A 58 -22.90 1.18 -1.35
N GLU A 59 -23.63 1.14 -0.25
CA GLU A 59 -25.09 0.89 -0.26
C GLU A 59 -25.87 1.98 -1.01
N LYS A 60 -25.31 3.18 -1.11
CA LYS A 60 -25.92 4.34 -1.78
C LYS A 60 -25.63 4.38 -3.28
N LEU A 61 -24.72 3.55 -3.77
CA LEU A 61 -24.36 3.53 -5.19
C LEU A 61 -25.53 3.01 -6.05
N PRO A 62 -25.70 3.52 -7.27
CA PRO A 62 -26.61 2.95 -8.25
C PRO A 62 -26.31 1.47 -8.51
N LEU A 63 -27.32 0.68 -8.81
CA LEU A 63 -27.18 -0.76 -9.11
C LEU A 63 -26.12 -1.05 -10.18
N GLN A 64 -26.05 -0.22 -11.23
CA GLN A 64 -25.06 -0.36 -12.29
C GLN A 64 -23.61 -0.24 -11.73
N GLN A 65 -23.34 0.72 -10.84
CA GLN A 65 -22.04 0.89 -10.22
C GLN A 65 -21.72 -0.23 -9.23
N LYS A 66 -22.67 -0.68 -8.43
CA LYS A 66 -22.52 -1.87 -7.56
C LYS A 66 -22.15 -3.11 -8.38
N THR A 67 -22.85 -3.32 -9.52
CA THR A 67 -22.60 -4.45 -10.42
C THR A 67 -21.22 -4.36 -11.08
N LEU A 68 -20.79 -3.15 -11.45
CA LEU A 68 -19.47 -2.90 -11.99
C LEU A 68 -18.37 -3.22 -10.96
N ILE A 69 -18.53 -2.75 -9.72
CA ILE A 69 -17.62 -3.07 -8.59
C ILE A 69 -17.55 -4.59 -8.40
N TYR A 70 -18.68 -5.29 -8.42
CA TYR A 70 -18.72 -6.74 -8.30
C TYR A 70 -17.84 -7.41 -9.37
N TYR A 71 -18.01 -7.09 -10.65
CA TYR A 71 -17.24 -7.73 -11.72
C TYR A 71 -15.75 -7.38 -11.66
N LEU A 72 -15.41 -6.13 -11.36
CA LEU A 72 -14.03 -5.71 -11.19
C LEU A 72 -13.37 -6.40 -9.98
N ALA A 73 -14.12 -6.59 -8.88
CA ALA A 73 -13.65 -7.32 -7.70
C ALA A 73 -13.35 -8.79 -8.02
N GLN A 74 -14.19 -9.45 -8.86
CA GLN A 74 -13.91 -10.80 -9.30
C GLN A 74 -12.62 -10.86 -10.18
N ALA A 75 -12.44 -9.90 -11.09
CA ALA A 75 -11.22 -9.78 -11.88
C ALA A 75 -9.98 -9.60 -11.00
N THR A 76 -10.09 -8.83 -9.92
CA THR A 76 -9.03 -8.62 -8.94
C THR A 76 -8.69 -9.90 -8.17
N LYS A 77 -9.67 -10.68 -7.76
CA LYS A 77 -9.42 -11.98 -7.10
C LYS A 77 -8.74 -13.01 -8.04
N ALA A 78 -9.05 -12.97 -9.33
CA ALA A 78 -8.57 -13.95 -10.31
C ALA A 78 -7.04 -13.90 -10.55
N GLY A 79 -6.39 -12.76 -10.29
CA GLY A 79 -4.94 -12.60 -10.45
C GLY A 79 -4.10 -13.02 -9.24
N ARG A 80 -4.70 -13.43 -8.13
CA ARG A 80 -4.03 -13.71 -6.86
C ARG A 80 -2.78 -14.59 -6.97
N ASP A 81 -2.86 -15.69 -7.72
CA ASP A 81 -1.76 -16.66 -7.82
C ASP A 81 -0.53 -16.09 -8.56
N ILE A 82 -0.72 -15.07 -9.40
CA ILE A 82 0.37 -14.47 -10.18
C ILE A 82 1.45 -13.92 -9.25
N LEU A 83 1.07 -13.16 -8.23
CA LEU A 83 2.04 -12.56 -7.32
C LEU A 83 2.79 -13.63 -6.49
N PHE A 84 2.11 -14.70 -6.06
CA PHE A 84 2.80 -15.81 -5.39
C PHE A 84 3.94 -16.38 -6.25
N ASP A 85 3.69 -16.60 -7.53
CA ASP A 85 4.69 -17.13 -8.47
C ASP A 85 5.78 -16.09 -8.77
N GLN A 86 5.43 -14.81 -8.94
CA GLN A 86 6.39 -13.72 -9.14
C GLN A 86 7.35 -13.57 -7.97
N ASN A 87 6.85 -13.68 -6.74
CA ASN A 87 7.67 -13.59 -5.53
C ASN A 87 8.67 -14.74 -5.38
N PHE A 88 8.29 -15.95 -5.80
CA PHE A 88 9.18 -17.10 -5.84
C PHE A 88 8.53 -18.28 -6.57
N LYS A 89 9.25 -18.88 -7.51
CA LYS A 89 8.72 -19.94 -8.40
C LYS A 89 8.12 -21.15 -7.69
N TYR A 90 8.46 -21.41 -6.45
CA TYR A 90 7.93 -22.55 -5.68
C TYR A 90 6.87 -22.15 -4.63
N ASN A 91 6.49 -20.88 -4.54
CA ASN A 91 5.51 -20.43 -3.56
C ASN A 91 4.15 -21.12 -3.69
N LEU A 92 3.67 -21.36 -4.92
CA LEU A 92 2.41 -22.07 -5.13
C LEU A 92 2.48 -23.53 -4.67
N THR A 93 3.61 -24.19 -4.90
CA THR A 93 3.86 -25.55 -4.40
C THR A 93 3.86 -25.59 -2.86
N VAL A 94 4.61 -24.68 -2.23
CA VAL A 94 4.68 -24.59 -0.76
C VAL A 94 3.32 -24.29 -0.16
N ARG A 95 2.64 -23.24 -0.65
CA ARG A 95 1.32 -22.82 -0.16
C ARG A 95 0.31 -23.96 -0.23
N ARG A 96 0.15 -24.60 -1.38
CA ARG A 96 -0.83 -25.69 -1.56
C ARG A 96 -0.47 -26.94 -0.75
N THR A 97 0.81 -27.19 -0.52
CA THR A 97 1.25 -28.27 0.36
C THR A 97 0.80 -28.01 1.81
N LEU A 98 1.05 -26.79 2.32
CA LEU A 98 0.63 -26.38 3.67
C LEU A 98 -0.89 -26.39 3.82
N GLU A 99 -1.62 -25.85 2.84
CA GLU A 99 -3.09 -25.86 2.79
C GLU A 99 -3.67 -27.29 2.76
N ALA A 100 -3.04 -28.22 2.03
CA ALA A 100 -3.46 -29.61 2.00
C ALA A 100 -3.29 -30.29 3.36
N ILE A 101 -2.17 -30.04 4.06
CA ILE A 101 -1.95 -30.49 5.42
C ILE A 101 -3.02 -29.89 6.35
N TYR A 102 -3.16 -28.56 6.34
CA TYR A 102 -4.11 -27.85 7.20
C TYR A 102 -5.54 -28.40 7.07
N ASN A 103 -6.01 -28.60 5.83
CA ASN A 103 -7.37 -29.05 5.55
C ASN A 103 -7.63 -30.51 5.91
N LYS A 104 -6.63 -31.39 5.77
CA LYS A 104 -6.79 -32.84 5.94
C LYS A 104 -6.26 -33.40 7.25
N TYR A 105 -5.60 -32.54 8.06
CA TYR A 105 -5.00 -33.00 9.32
C TYR A 105 -6.06 -33.54 10.27
N ASP A 106 -5.90 -34.84 10.65
CA ASP A 106 -6.79 -35.60 11.53
C ASP A 106 -6.22 -35.81 12.94
N GLY A 107 -5.04 -35.21 13.23
CA GLY A 107 -4.42 -35.25 14.55
C GLY A 107 -4.92 -34.13 15.49
N ASP A 108 -4.25 -34.01 16.62
CA ASP A 108 -4.53 -32.93 17.58
C ASP A 108 -4.05 -31.57 17.04
N ARG A 109 -4.99 -30.69 16.76
CA ARG A 109 -4.69 -29.34 16.26
C ARG A 109 -4.05 -28.41 17.29
N THR A 110 -3.96 -28.86 18.57
CA THR A 110 -3.19 -28.14 19.61
C THR A 110 -1.73 -28.63 19.71
N ASP A 111 -1.35 -29.63 18.91
CA ASP A 111 0.06 -30.08 18.82
C ASP A 111 0.96 -28.93 18.39
N ALA A 112 2.11 -28.78 19.05
CA ALA A 112 3.01 -27.65 18.85
C ALA A 112 3.50 -27.51 17.38
N ASN A 113 3.73 -28.62 16.67
CA ASN A 113 4.13 -28.56 15.26
C ASN A 113 2.98 -28.12 14.36
N PHE A 114 1.72 -28.58 14.66
CA PHE A 114 0.57 -28.13 13.87
C PHE A 114 0.32 -26.64 14.06
N VAL A 115 0.36 -26.14 15.29
CA VAL A 115 0.20 -24.71 15.60
C VAL A 115 1.31 -23.87 14.92
N ALA A 116 2.55 -24.35 14.97
CA ALA A 116 3.67 -23.68 14.31
C ALA A 116 3.53 -23.69 12.77
N MET A 117 3.03 -24.79 12.19
CA MET A 117 2.76 -24.90 10.75
C MET A 117 1.61 -23.97 10.34
N GLU A 118 0.53 -23.89 11.11
CA GLU A 118 -0.56 -22.94 10.86
C GLU A 118 -0.07 -21.49 10.88
N LYS A 119 0.75 -21.11 11.87
CA LYS A 119 1.38 -19.79 11.94
C LYS A 119 2.24 -19.51 10.70
N TYR A 120 3.06 -20.49 10.28
CA TYR A 120 3.87 -20.38 9.07
C TYR A 120 3.01 -20.22 7.80
N LEU A 121 1.92 -20.97 7.68
CA LEU A 121 0.96 -20.85 6.58
C LEU A 121 0.32 -19.45 6.53
N LYS A 122 -0.08 -18.92 7.68
CA LYS A 122 -0.62 -17.53 7.78
C LYS A 122 0.41 -16.50 7.32
N LYS A 123 1.68 -16.68 7.66
CA LYS A 123 2.78 -15.81 7.17
C LYS A 123 2.96 -15.93 5.66
N VAL A 124 2.92 -17.14 5.10
CA VAL A 124 3.00 -17.39 3.64
C VAL A 124 1.85 -16.73 2.90
N TRP A 125 0.64 -16.80 3.41
CA TRP A 125 -0.51 -16.10 2.83
C TRP A 125 -0.33 -14.58 2.87
N PHE A 126 0.13 -14.05 4.01
CA PHE A 126 0.28 -12.62 4.22
C PHE A 126 1.36 -11.99 3.33
N ALA A 127 2.48 -12.65 3.20
CA ALA A 127 3.61 -12.17 2.41
C ALA A 127 3.51 -12.55 0.90
N ASN A 128 2.44 -13.22 0.49
CA ASN A 128 2.31 -13.80 -0.85
C ASN A 128 3.53 -14.69 -1.19
N GLY A 129 4.05 -15.45 -0.21
CA GLY A 129 5.19 -16.33 -0.37
C GLY A 129 5.96 -16.60 0.91
N ILE A 130 7.09 -17.34 0.77
CA ILE A 130 7.91 -17.78 1.91
C ILE A 130 8.89 -16.72 2.43
N HIS A 131 8.89 -15.51 1.85
CA HIS A 131 9.76 -14.41 2.26
C HIS A 131 8.94 -13.29 2.89
N HIS A 132 9.49 -12.69 3.92
CA HIS A 132 8.86 -11.58 4.61
C HIS A 132 8.64 -10.40 3.65
N HIS A 133 7.44 -9.81 3.65
CA HIS A 133 7.02 -8.77 2.70
C HIS A 133 7.87 -7.49 2.78
N TYR A 134 8.46 -7.19 3.94
CA TYR A 134 9.30 -6.00 4.16
C TYR A 134 10.81 -6.32 4.10
N SER A 135 11.30 -7.25 4.93
CA SER A 135 12.74 -7.56 5.03
C SER A 135 13.28 -8.39 3.87
N ASN A 136 12.39 -8.97 3.06
CA ASN A 136 12.72 -9.92 2.00
C ASN A 136 13.41 -11.22 2.47
N ASP A 137 13.59 -11.41 3.79
CA ASP A 137 14.22 -12.60 4.36
C ASP A 137 13.26 -13.78 4.36
N LYS A 138 13.80 -14.98 4.12
CA LYS A 138 13.02 -16.21 4.16
C LYS A 138 12.54 -16.52 5.58
N PHE A 139 11.27 -16.89 5.73
CA PHE A 139 10.71 -17.34 6.99
C PHE A 139 11.36 -18.63 7.47
N ARG A 140 11.60 -18.72 8.77
CA ARG A 140 12.09 -19.94 9.43
C ARG A 140 10.90 -20.70 10.01
N PRO A 141 10.73 -22.00 9.69
CA PRO A 141 9.70 -22.81 10.30
C PRO A 141 10.02 -23.09 11.77
N GLU A 142 9.00 -23.09 12.63
CA GLU A 142 9.12 -23.47 14.05
C GLU A 142 8.63 -24.91 14.29
N PHE A 143 8.08 -25.57 13.27
CA PHE A 143 7.76 -27.01 13.27
C PHE A 143 8.94 -27.83 12.82
N SER A 144 9.03 -29.11 13.27
CA SER A 144 10.15 -29.96 12.91
C SER A 144 10.06 -30.50 11.48
N ARG A 145 11.23 -30.73 10.86
CA ARG A 145 11.33 -31.31 9.51
C ARG A 145 10.70 -32.70 9.46
N GLU A 146 10.97 -33.52 10.46
CA GLU A 146 10.47 -34.89 10.54
C GLU A 146 8.95 -34.94 10.61
N TRP A 147 8.34 -34.07 11.41
CA TRP A 147 6.88 -33.94 11.47
C TRP A 147 6.30 -33.52 10.12
N PHE A 148 6.91 -32.53 9.46
CA PHE A 148 6.46 -32.04 8.17
C PHE A 148 6.55 -33.10 7.08
N GLU A 149 7.66 -33.84 7.00
CA GLU A 149 7.86 -34.97 6.06
C GLU A 149 6.78 -36.04 6.24
N GLN A 150 6.45 -36.42 7.49
CA GLN A 150 5.35 -37.32 7.78
C GLN A 150 3.98 -36.76 7.36
N ALA A 151 3.71 -35.49 7.67
CA ALA A 151 2.48 -34.83 7.30
C ALA A 151 2.31 -34.76 5.76
N VAL A 152 3.36 -34.38 5.02
CA VAL A 152 3.38 -34.42 3.55
C VAL A 152 3.07 -35.83 3.02
N GLY A 153 3.70 -36.86 3.61
CA GLY A 153 3.49 -38.27 3.22
C GLY A 153 2.04 -38.72 3.42
N LYS A 154 1.38 -38.23 4.47
CA LYS A 154 0.03 -38.66 4.85
C LYS A 154 -1.09 -37.85 4.21
N TYR A 155 -0.94 -36.52 4.09
CA TYR A 155 -2.04 -35.60 3.79
C TYR A 155 -1.97 -34.96 2.40
N VAL A 156 -0.80 -34.96 1.74
CA VAL A 156 -0.60 -34.23 0.49
C VAL A 156 -0.68 -35.16 -0.71
N ASP A 157 -1.53 -34.81 -1.67
CA ASP A 157 -1.56 -35.49 -2.97
C ASP A 157 -0.22 -35.24 -3.70
N PRO A 158 0.48 -36.29 -4.17
CA PRO A 158 1.74 -36.14 -4.93
C PRO A 158 1.66 -35.17 -6.11
N GLN A 159 0.50 -35.01 -6.74
CA GLN A 159 0.31 -34.09 -7.87
C GLN A 159 0.46 -32.61 -7.46
N ILE A 160 0.33 -32.28 -6.18
CA ILE A 160 0.55 -30.93 -5.66
C ILE A 160 2.04 -30.57 -5.68
N ILE A 161 2.93 -31.56 -5.61
CA ILE A 161 4.38 -31.39 -5.50
C ILE A 161 5.04 -31.85 -6.82
N PRO A 162 5.16 -30.97 -7.85
CA PRO A 162 5.74 -31.34 -9.15
C PRO A 162 7.27 -31.35 -9.14
N ILE A 163 7.90 -31.26 -7.98
CA ILE A 163 9.35 -31.27 -7.74
C ILE A 163 9.73 -32.43 -6.82
N GLU A 164 11.02 -32.72 -6.74
CA GLU A 164 11.53 -33.70 -5.76
C GLU A 164 11.18 -33.24 -4.34
N LYS A 165 10.63 -34.17 -3.53
CA LYS A 165 10.23 -33.86 -2.16
C LYS A 165 11.40 -33.36 -1.30
N SER A 166 12.61 -33.88 -1.51
CA SER A 166 13.81 -33.39 -0.84
C SER A 166 14.05 -31.91 -1.10
N LEU A 167 13.87 -31.46 -2.35
CA LEU A 167 13.99 -30.05 -2.69
C LEU A 167 12.91 -29.21 -1.98
N LEU A 168 11.67 -29.68 -1.90
CA LEU A 168 10.61 -28.97 -1.15
C LEU A 168 11.00 -28.81 0.33
N TYR A 169 11.53 -29.87 0.95
CA TYR A 169 11.98 -29.81 2.34
C TYR A 169 13.15 -28.85 2.52
N ASP A 170 14.13 -28.87 1.63
CA ASP A 170 15.28 -27.96 1.67
C ASP A 170 14.85 -26.50 1.44
N ILE A 171 13.89 -26.22 0.55
CA ILE A 171 13.31 -24.89 0.36
C ILE A 171 12.75 -24.33 1.68
N ILE A 172 12.08 -25.16 2.47
CA ILE A 172 11.45 -24.72 3.72
C ILE A 172 12.48 -24.64 4.86
N PHE A 173 13.36 -25.63 5.00
CA PHE A 173 14.19 -25.82 6.20
C PHE A 173 15.64 -25.36 6.09
N ASP A 174 16.23 -25.30 4.88
CA ASP A 174 17.59 -24.76 4.72
C ASP A 174 17.56 -23.23 4.69
N PRO A 175 18.08 -22.51 5.71
CA PRO A 175 18.02 -21.07 5.78
C PRO A 175 18.87 -20.36 4.71
N ALA A 176 19.85 -21.06 4.10
CA ALA A 176 20.75 -20.49 3.12
C ALA A 176 20.19 -20.59 1.68
N LEU A 177 19.36 -21.61 1.43
CA LEU A 177 18.78 -21.82 0.10
C LEU A 177 17.65 -20.81 -0.14
N TYR A 178 17.78 -19.98 -1.18
CA TYR A 178 16.83 -18.89 -1.49
C TYR A 178 16.58 -17.95 -0.30
N ALA A 179 17.64 -17.51 0.36
CA ALA A 179 17.58 -16.79 1.62
C ALA A 179 16.83 -15.44 1.55
N LYS A 180 16.89 -14.76 0.40
CA LYS A 180 16.22 -13.47 0.19
C LYS A 180 15.38 -13.46 -1.09
N ARG A 181 14.18 -12.86 -1.02
CA ARG A 181 13.37 -12.57 -2.19
C ARG A 181 14.06 -11.58 -3.12
N LEU A 182 14.54 -10.48 -2.54
CA LEU A 182 15.35 -9.45 -3.19
C LEU A 182 16.68 -9.32 -2.44
N ASN A 183 17.79 -9.51 -3.13
CA ASN A 183 19.12 -9.25 -2.59
C ASN A 183 19.73 -8.06 -3.34
N GLN A 184 19.71 -6.90 -2.70
CA GLN A 184 20.27 -5.65 -3.24
C GLN A 184 21.58 -5.25 -2.54
N THR A 185 22.31 -6.24 -1.99
CA THR A 185 23.61 -6.03 -1.36
C THR A 185 24.63 -5.54 -2.41
N ASP A 186 25.43 -4.55 -2.07
CA ASP A 186 26.46 -4.03 -2.98
C ASP A 186 27.51 -5.10 -3.32
N GLY A 187 27.88 -5.16 -4.59
CA GLY A 187 28.89 -6.08 -5.11
C GLY A 187 28.40 -7.51 -5.43
N VAL A 188 27.11 -7.84 -5.26
CA VAL A 188 26.55 -9.11 -5.71
C VAL A 188 25.84 -8.98 -7.06
N ASP A 189 25.68 -10.09 -7.78
CA ASP A 189 24.76 -10.13 -8.91
C ASP A 189 23.32 -10.28 -8.38
N MET A 190 22.60 -9.16 -8.34
CA MET A 190 21.28 -9.07 -7.74
C MET A 190 20.26 -9.99 -8.42
N VAL A 191 20.44 -10.30 -9.71
CA VAL A 191 19.57 -11.19 -10.48
C VAL A 191 19.76 -12.64 -10.06
N VAL A 192 21.02 -13.06 -9.87
CA VAL A 192 21.38 -14.44 -9.49
C VAL A 192 21.06 -14.72 -8.02
N GLU A 193 21.28 -13.72 -7.14
CA GLU A 193 21.16 -13.87 -5.70
C GLU A 193 19.75 -13.61 -5.13
N SER A 194 18.82 -13.13 -5.98
CA SER A 194 17.42 -12.94 -5.59
C SER A 194 16.56 -14.15 -5.96
N ALA A 195 15.64 -14.52 -5.05
CA ALA A 195 14.74 -15.65 -5.26
C ALA A 195 13.47 -15.29 -6.08
N CYS A 196 13.20 -14.00 -6.34
CA CYS A 196 12.06 -13.56 -7.15
C CYS A 196 12.10 -14.17 -8.56
N ASN A 197 10.92 -14.48 -9.09
CA ASN A 197 10.78 -15.30 -10.33
C ASN A 197 10.69 -14.46 -11.62
N TYR A 198 11.45 -13.37 -11.68
CA TYR A 198 11.50 -12.50 -12.87
C TYR A 198 12.58 -12.90 -13.89
N TYR A 199 13.58 -13.65 -13.41
CA TYR A 199 14.75 -14.04 -14.18
C TYR A 199 15.06 -15.52 -13.95
N GLU A 200 15.58 -16.22 -14.99
CA GLU A 200 16.03 -17.60 -14.84
C GLU A 200 17.20 -17.91 -15.77
N GLY A 201 18.33 -18.33 -15.18
CA GLY A 201 19.52 -18.72 -15.93
C GLY A 201 20.29 -17.56 -16.57
N VAL A 202 19.97 -16.32 -16.22
CA VAL A 202 20.64 -15.10 -16.72
C VAL A 202 21.33 -14.35 -15.59
N THR A 203 22.35 -13.58 -15.91
CA THR A 203 23.06 -12.66 -15.00
C THR A 203 22.54 -11.23 -15.17
N MET A 204 22.82 -10.36 -14.19
CA MET A 204 22.48 -8.93 -14.26
C MET A 204 23.02 -8.28 -15.54
N LYS A 205 24.27 -8.58 -15.91
CA LYS A 205 24.86 -8.05 -17.14
C LYS A 205 24.12 -8.51 -18.40
N GLU A 206 23.73 -9.79 -18.50
CA GLU A 206 22.99 -10.30 -19.64
C GLU A 206 21.59 -9.66 -19.75
N VAL A 207 20.94 -9.38 -18.62
CA VAL A 207 19.68 -8.64 -18.59
C VAL A 207 19.84 -7.23 -19.12
N ASP A 208 20.86 -6.51 -18.65
CA ASP A 208 21.13 -5.14 -19.10
C ASP A 208 21.48 -5.08 -20.58
N ASP A 209 22.35 -5.97 -21.07
CA ASP A 209 22.71 -6.03 -22.48
C ASP A 209 21.48 -6.37 -23.37
N PHE A 210 20.61 -7.29 -22.92
CA PHE A 210 19.40 -7.69 -23.66
C PHE A 210 18.43 -6.51 -23.84
N TYR A 211 18.11 -5.81 -22.78
CA TYR A 211 17.17 -4.68 -22.86
C TYR A 211 17.78 -3.41 -23.44
N ALA A 212 19.10 -3.21 -23.29
CA ALA A 212 19.78 -2.10 -23.93
C ALA A 212 19.71 -2.21 -25.47
N ALA A 213 19.79 -3.42 -26.01
CA ALA A 213 19.69 -3.67 -27.46
C ALA A 213 18.29 -3.37 -28.02
N MET A 214 17.24 -3.32 -27.19
CA MET A 214 15.87 -3.02 -27.61
C MET A 214 15.54 -1.52 -27.59
N ARG A 215 16.35 -0.70 -26.89
CA ARG A 215 16.07 0.72 -26.73
C ARG A 215 16.38 1.51 -27.98
N ASP A 216 15.42 2.35 -28.38
CA ASP A 216 15.67 3.45 -29.31
C ASP A 216 15.80 4.74 -28.47
N GLU A 217 17.00 5.30 -28.41
CA GLU A 217 17.27 6.54 -27.66
C GLU A 217 16.56 7.77 -28.22
N ASN A 218 16.08 7.70 -29.46
CA ASN A 218 15.34 8.77 -30.10
C ASN A 218 13.81 8.60 -30.00
N ASP A 219 13.30 7.54 -29.38
CA ASP A 219 11.86 7.34 -29.17
C ASP A 219 11.37 8.33 -28.09
N PRO A 220 10.51 9.32 -28.42
CA PRO A 220 9.94 10.24 -27.45
C PRO A 220 8.92 9.58 -26.52
N THR A 221 8.50 8.36 -26.83
CA THR A 221 7.49 7.58 -26.09
C THR A 221 8.03 6.17 -25.79
N PRO A 222 9.12 6.04 -25.01
CA PRO A 222 9.81 4.79 -24.83
C PRO A 222 8.92 3.74 -24.15
N ILE A 223 8.95 2.53 -24.67
CA ILE A 223 8.27 1.37 -24.08
C ILE A 223 9.02 0.94 -22.81
N SER A 224 8.27 0.56 -21.75
CA SER A 224 8.82 -0.06 -20.54
C SER A 224 9.16 -1.54 -20.81
N TYR A 225 10.20 -1.78 -21.63
CA TYR A 225 10.61 -3.13 -22.02
C TYR A 225 10.88 -4.03 -20.82
N GLY A 226 10.28 -5.22 -20.80
CA GLY A 226 10.42 -6.21 -19.74
C GLY A 226 9.35 -6.14 -18.66
N LEU A 227 8.50 -5.10 -18.63
CA LEU A 227 7.52 -4.86 -17.58
C LEU A 227 6.62 -6.07 -17.28
N ASN A 228 6.15 -6.76 -18.34
CA ASN A 228 5.20 -7.87 -18.28
C ASN A 228 5.77 -9.19 -18.80
N SER A 229 7.00 -9.49 -18.42
CA SER A 229 7.65 -10.74 -18.88
C SER A 229 8.65 -11.28 -17.86
N LYS A 230 8.86 -12.60 -17.89
CA LYS A 230 10.01 -13.27 -17.28
C LYS A 230 11.11 -13.43 -18.34
N LEU A 231 12.35 -13.07 -18.01
CA LEU A 231 13.49 -13.27 -18.90
C LEU A 231 14.21 -14.58 -18.53
N VAL A 232 14.36 -15.46 -19.49
CA VAL A 232 14.94 -16.80 -19.27
C VAL A 232 16.00 -17.12 -20.30
N LYS A 233 16.96 -17.96 -19.94
CA LYS A 233 17.86 -18.61 -20.88
C LYS A 233 17.28 -19.98 -21.23
N ASP A 234 16.98 -20.20 -22.52
CA ASP A 234 16.43 -21.46 -23.01
C ASP A 234 17.46 -22.57 -23.00
N GLU A 235 17.06 -23.81 -23.33
CA GLU A 235 17.94 -24.99 -23.40
C GLU A 235 19.06 -24.84 -24.44
N GLN A 236 18.89 -23.98 -25.42
CA GLN A 236 19.87 -23.67 -26.46
C GLN A 236 20.81 -22.53 -26.05
N GLY A 237 20.59 -21.93 -24.89
CA GLY A 237 21.38 -20.80 -24.35
C GLY A 237 20.95 -19.43 -24.88
N ASN A 238 19.83 -19.32 -25.61
CA ASN A 238 19.29 -18.02 -26.03
C ASN A 238 18.51 -17.35 -24.88
N ILE A 239 18.63 -16.04 -24.80
CA ILE A 239 17.87 -15.23 -23.85
C ILE A 239 16.54 -14.86 -24.51
N VAL A 240 15.43 -15.23 -23.86
CA VAL A 240 14.07 -15.03 -24.38
C VAL A 240 13.12 -14.54 -23.32
N GLU A 241 12.13 -13.73 -23.73
CA GLU A 241 11.06 -13.29 -22.86
C GLU A 241 9.87 -14.25 -22.87
N LYS A 242 9.43 -14.66 -21.69
CA LYS A 242 8.13 -15.31 -21.46
C LYS A 242 7.11 -14.25 -21.08
N THR A 243 6.38 -13.71 -22.05
CA THR A 243 5.41 -12.65 -21.84
C THR A 243 4.19 -13.14 -21.05
N TRP A 244 3.75 -12.35 -20.09
CA TRP A 244 2.55 -12.58 -19.27
C TRP A 244 1.31 -12.08 -20.01
N LYS A 245 0.58 -13.01 -20.60
CA LYS A 245 -0.59 -12.73 -21.46
C LYS A 245 -1.45 -13.96 -21.66
N MET A 246 -2.61 -13.81 -22.26
CA MET A 246 -3.40 -14.95 -22.76
C MET A 246 -2.59 -15.77 -23.77
N GLY A 247 -2.57 -17.07 -23.58
CA GLY A 247 -1.75 -18.00 -24.41
C GLY A 247 -0.25 -17.96 -24.13
N GLY A 248 0.20 -17.14 -23.15
CA GLY A 248 1.57 -17.06 -22.65
C GLY A 248 1.70 -17.57 -21.22
N MET A 249 2.73 -17.08 -20.52
CA MET A 249 2.87 -17.34 -19.08
C MET A 249 1.71 -16.71 -18.32
N TYR A 250 1.20 -17.37 -17.27
CA TYR A 250 0.03 -17.01 -16.47
C TYR A 250 -1.32 -17.03 -17.21
N SER A 251 -1.39 -17.65 -18.40
CA SER A 251 -2.59 -17.61 -19.26
C SER A 251 -3.87 -17.96 -18.52
N LYS A 252 -3.89 -19.02 -17.70
CA LYS A 252 -5.11 -19.47 -17.01
C LYS A 252 -5.69 -18.44 -16.02
N ALA A 253 -4.82 -17.72 -15.32
CA ALA A 253 -5.26 -16.65 -14.44
C ALA A 253 -5.71 -15.42 -15.25
N ILE A 254 -4.93 -15.05 -16.28
CA ILE A 254 -5.23 -13.91 -17.16
C ILE A 254 -6.55 -14.14 -17.93
N GLU A 255 -6.84 -15.37 -18.38
CA GLU A 255 -8.12 -15.72 -19.00
C GLU A 255 -9.31 -15.45 -18.06
N GLN A 256 -9.17 -15.74 -16.78
CA GLN A 256 -10.21 -15.44 -15.78
C GLN A 256 -10.32 -13.93 -15.51
N ILE A 257 -9.20 -13.22 -15.45
CA ILE A 257 -9.21 -11.75 -15.33
C ILE A 257 -9.98 -11.17 -16.54
N VAL A 258 -9.64 -11.56 -17.75
CA VAL A 258 -10.31 -11.09 -18.98
C VAL A 258 -11.79 -11.44 -18.99
N PHE A 259 -12.17 -12.66 -18.59
CA PHE A 259 -13.58 -13.05 -18.49
C PHE A 259 -14.41 -12.10 -17.61
N TRP A 260 -13.88 -11.73 -16.44
CA TRP A 260 -14.56 -10.80 -15.55
C TRP A 260 -14.52 -9.35 -16.05
N LEU A 261 -13.43 -8.92 -16.68
CA LEU A 261 -13.32 -7.60 -17.31
C LEU A 261 -14.31 -7.46 -18.48
N GLU A 262 -14.56 -8.51 -19.26
CA GLU A 262 -15.58 -8.52 -20.31
C GLU A 262 -16.98 -8.30 -19.75
N LYS A 263 -17.31 -8.93 -18.60
CA LYS A 263 -18.57 -8.67 -17.89
C LYS A 263 -18.65 -7.24 -17.34
N ALA A 264 -17.54 -6.73 -16.80
CA ALA A 264 -17.45 -5.34 -16.35
C ALA A 264 -17.67 -4.36 -17.50
N SER A 265 -17.06 -4.61 -18.68
CA SER A 265 -17.23 -3.78 -19.86
C SER A 265 -18.70 -3.73 -20.38
N GLN A 266 -19.50 -4.79 -20.15
CA GLN A 266 -20.91 -4.80 -20.56
C GLN A 266 -21.78 -3.85 -19.73
N VAL A 267 -21.41 -3.59 -18.48
CA VAL A 267 -22.18 -2.72 -17.57
C VAL A 267 -21.54 -1.33 -17.39
N ALA A 268 -20.30 -1.16 -17.83
CA ALA A 268 -19.60 0.12 -17.78
C ALA A 268 -20.13 1.09 -18.85
N GLU A 269 -20.15 2.38 -18.49
CA GLU A 269 -20.41 3.48 -19.40
C GLU A 269 -19.09 4.10 -19.92
N GLU A 270 -19.12 4.92 -20.95
CA GLU A 270 -17.95 5.67 -21.40
C GLU A 270 -17.61 6.80 -20.40
N PRO A 271 -16.34 7.11 -20.17
CA PRO A 271 -15.14 6.57 -20.85
C PRO A 271 -14.63 5.23 -20.29
N GLN A 272 -15.15 4.77 -19.17
CA GLN A 272 -14.63 3.60 -18.43
C GLN A 272 -14.70 2.30 -19.24
N LYS A 273 -15.74 2.15 -20.05
CA LYS A 273 -15.85 1.02 -20.99
C LYS A 273 -14.66 0.92 -21.95
N SER A 274 -14.23 2.06 -22.50
CA SER A 274 -13.05 2.13 -23.38
C SER A 274 -11.77 1.79 -22.64
N ILE A 275 -11.63 2.18 -21.38
CA ILE A 275 -10.48 1.86 -20.52
C ILE A 275 -10.41 0.35 -20.26
N ILE A 276 -11.54 -0.27 -19.88
CA ILE A 276 -11.61 -1.72 -19.64
C ILE A 276 -11.26 -2.49 -20.92
N ASN A 277 -11.77 -2.06 -22.07
CA ASN A 277 -11.49 -2.72 -23.35
C ASN A 277 -10.01 -2.59 -23.78
N ALA A 278 -9.35 -1.46 -23.49
CA ALA A 278 -7.91 -1.30 -23.72
C ALA A 278 -7.09 -2.25 -22.84
N LEU A 279 -7.47 -2.41 -21.57
CA LEU A 279 -6.84 -3.36 -20.66
C LEU A 279 -7.05 -4.82 -21.11
N ILE A 280 -8.26 -5.19 -21.54
CA ILE A 280 -8.54 -6.52 -22.12
C ILE A 280 -7.62 -6.79 -23.32
N ASN A 281 -7.45 -5.79 -24.20
CA ASN A 281 -6.58 -5.92 -25.37
C ASN A 281 -5.10 -6.11 -24.97
N TYR A 282 -4.64 -5.37 -23.96
CA TYR A 282 -3.31 -5.57 -23.39
C TYR A 282 -3.12 -7.01 -22.87
N TYR A 283 -4.03 -7.53 -22.06
CA TYR A 283 -3.93 -8.90 -21.55
C TYR A 283 -3.98 -9.97 -22.63
N ARG A 284 -4.71 -9.74 -23.73
CA ARG A 284 -4.76 -10.65 -24.87
C ARG A 284 -3.47 -10.66 -25.67
N THR A 285 -2.87 -9.51 -25.87
CA THR A 285 -1.71 -9.36 -26.78
C THR A 285 -0.37 -9.40 -26.06
N GLY A 286 -0.31 -8.96 -24.80
CA GLY A 286 0.91 -8.68 -24.05
C GLY A 286 1.69 -7.48 -24.60
N ASN A 287 1.09 -6.68 -25.47
CA ASN A 287 1.74 -5.54 -26.12
C ASN A 287 1.77 -4.35 -25.19
N LEU A 288 2.95 -3.87 -24.82
CA LEU A 288 3.15 -2.75 -23.92
C LEU A 288 2.63 -1.42 -24.48
N ARG A 289 2.52 -1.24 -25.80
CA ARG A 289 1.83 -0.07 -26.39
C ARG A 289 0.34 -0.06 -26.09
N GLU A 290 -0.30 -1.23 -25.97
CA GLU A 290 -1.70 -1.31 -25.53
C GLU A 290 -1.83 -0.99 -24.03
N PHE A 291 -0.79 -1.31 -23.24
CA PHE A 291 -0.73 -0.89 -21.83
C PHE A 291 -0.54 0.62 -21.70
N ASP A 292 0.34 1.23 -22.50
CA ASP A 292 0.46 2.69 -22.58
C ASP A 292 -0.89 3.34 -22.92
N ARG A 293 -1.61 2.76 -23.91
CA ARG A 293 -2.94 3.24 -24.31
C ARG A 293 -3.96 3.15 -23.16
N TYR A 294 -3.97 2.02 -22.44
CA TYR A 294 -4.79 1.87 -21.24
C TYR A 294 -4.48 2.97 -20.21
N ASN A 295 -3.20 3.20 -19.91
CA ASN A 295 -2.76 4.21 -18.96
C ASN A 295 -3.17 5.63 -19.38
N ILE A 296 -3.03 5.99 -20.65
CA ILE A 296 -3.43 7.30 -21.20
C ILE A 296 -4.94 7.51 -21.03
N LEU A 297 -5.75 6.51 -21.41
CA LEU A 297 -7.20 6.59 -21.26
C LEU A 297 -7.61 6.67 -19.79
N TRP A 298 -6.97 5.89 -18.93
CA TRP A 298 -7.23 5.85 -17.49
C TRP A 298 -6.90 7.20 -16.83
N VAL A 299 -5.75 7.80 -17.12
CA VAL A 299 -5.36 9.14 -16.61
C VAL A 299 -6.35 10.20 -17.07
N GLY A 300 -6.84 10.12 -18.32
CA GLY A 300 -7.79 11.08 -18.89
C GLY A 300 -9.19 11.02 -18.27
N ASP A 301 -9.54 9.92 -17.59
CA ASP A 301 -10.87 9.78 -16.98
C ASP A 301 -10.94 10.43 -15.59
N ASN A 302 -11.53 11.62 -15.55
CA ASN A 302 -11.82 12.35 -14.32
C ASN A 302 -13.32 12.33 -13.96
N SER A 303 -14.14 11.64 -14.73
CA SER A 303 -15.62 11.66 -14.64
C SER A 303 -16.23 10.44 -13.97
N SER A 304 -15.59 9.28 -14.08
CA SER A 304 -16.11 8.04 -13.51
C SER A 304 -16.06 8.05 -11.99
N ASN A 305 -17.16 7.64 -11.36
CA ASN A 305 -17.24 7.49 -9.91
C ASN A 305 -16.56 6.22 -9.42
N VAL A 306 -16.74 5.09 -10.12
CA VAL A 306 -16.03 3.84 -9.87
C VAL A 306 -14.73 3.88 -10.68
N ASP A 307 -13.62 3.49 -10.07
CA ASP A 307 -12.31 3.41 -10.73
C ASP A 307 -11.62 2.09 -10.33
N PHE A 308 -10.59 1.72 -11.06
CA PHE A 308 -9.85 0.49 -10.80
C PHE A 308 -8.43 0.56 -11.35
N ILE A 309 -7.56 -0.23 -10.73
CA ILE A 309 -6.23 -0.56 -11.22
C ILE A 309 -6.19 -2.07 -11.38
N ASN A 310 -5.64 -2.57 -12.48
CA ASN A 310 -5.46 -4.00 -12.68
C ASN A 310 -4.37 -4.21 -13.74
N GLY A 311 -3.29 -4.89 -13.39
CA GLY A 311 -2.18 -5.07 -14.31
C GLY A 311 -0.86 -5.43 -13.65
N PHE A 312 0.19 -5.37 -14.44
CA PHE A 312 1.57 -5.44 -14.00
C PHE A 312 2.07 -4.01 -13.85
N ILE A 313 2.15 -3.51 -12.61
CA ILE A 313 2.19 -2.07 -12.29
C ILE A 313 3.49 -1.67 -11.61
N GLU A 314 3.75 -2.17 -10.38
CA GLU A 314 4.85 -1.72 -9.54
C GLU A 314 6.09 -2.59 -9.71
N ASP A 315 7.26 -1.95 -9.84
CA ASP A 315 8.53 -2.64 -10.11
C ASP A 315 9.43 -2.82 -8.88
N TYR A 316 8.97 -2.45 -7.69
CA TYR A 316 9.69 -2.65 -6.42
C TYR A 316 10.02 -4.13 -6.12
N GLY A 317 9.28 -5.06 -6.69
CA GLY A 317 9.50 -6.51 -6.58
C GLY A 317 10.65 -7.04 -7.43
N ASP A 318 11.23 -6.23 -8.32
CA ASP A 318 12.36 -6.58 -9.19
C ASP A 318 13.65 -5.94 -8.67
N PRO A 319 14.75 -6.70 -8.48
CA PRO A 319 16.03 -6.12 -8.04
C PRO A 319 16.60 -5.07 -8.99
N LEU A 320 16.18 -5.06 -10.25
CA LEU A 320 16.61 -4.09 -11.28
C LEU A 320 15.56 -2.98 -11.55
N GLY A 321 14.38 -3.02 -10.90
CA GLY A 321 13.30 -2.05 -11.12
C GLY A 321 12.80 -2.01 -12.57
N ARG A 322 12.63 -3.17 -13.21
CA ARG A 322 12.26 -3.27 -14.62
C ARG A 322 10.98 -4.07 -14.87
N LYS A 323 10.76 -5.08 -14.04
CA LYS A 323 9.62 -6.01 -14.15
C LYS A 323 8.59 -5.72 -13.08
N ALA A 324 7.32 -5.70 -13.47
CA ALA A 324 6.27 -5.29 -12.57
C ALA A 324 5.57 -6.46 -11.89
N SER A 325 5.26 -6.30 -10.61
CA SER A 325 4.34 -7.17 -9.88
C SER A 325 2.90 -6.96 -10.37
N TRP A 326 2.12 -8.04 -10.27
CA TRP A 326 0.69 -7.95 -10.58
C TRP A 326 -0.08 -7.43 -9.38
N GLU A 327 -0.95 -6.44 -9.64
CA GLU A 327 -1.85 -5.88 -8.64
C GLU A 327 -3.22 -5.55 -9.21
N GLY A 328 -4.17 -5.36 -8.30
CA GLY A 328 -5.50 -4.88 -8.64
C GLY A 328 -6.18 -4.21 -7.45
N THR A 329 -6.81 -3.08 -7.73
CA THR A 329 -7.67 -2.38 -6.77
C THR A 329 -8.98 -2.00 -7.44
N VAL A 330 -10.06 -1.99 -6.67
CA VAL A 330 -11.36 -1.46 -7.09
C VAL A 330 -11.78 -0.43 -6.07
N ASN A 331 -12.18 0.73 -6.52
CA ASN A 331 -12.51 1.84 -5.65
C ASN A 331 -13.63 2.73 -6.23
N PHE A 332 -14.15 3.63 -5.43
CA PHE A 332 -15.05 4.69 -5.88
C PHE A 332 -14.77 5.99 -5.12
N ILE A 333 -15.17 7.10 -5.69
CA ILE A 333 -14.88 8.43 -5.15
C ILE A 333 -15.62 8.65 -3.83
N ASP A 334 -14.89 9.04 -2.78
CA ASP A 334 -15.51 9.64 -1.59
C ASP A 334 -15.78 11.13 -1.85
N SER A 335 -17.04 11.45 -2.14
CA SER A 335 -17.44 12.82 -2.46
C SER A 335 -17.24 13.81 -1.29
N THR A 336 -17.20 13.31 -0.06
CA THR A 336 -17.02 14.14 1.15
C THR A 336 -15.54 14.48 1.34
N ALA A 337 -14.67 13.50 1.18
CA ALA A 337 -13.21 13.67 1.32
C ALA A 337 -12.58 14.38 0.11
N CYS A 338 -13.13 14.25 -1.09
CA CYS A 338 -12.62 14.89 -2.30
C CYS A 338 -12.59 16.43 -2.28
N ARG A 339 -13.35 17.08 -1.39
CA ARG A 339 -13.29 18.54 -1.26
C ARG A 339 -11.90 19.02 -0.86
N ARG A 340 -11.20 18.29 -0.01
CA ARG A 340 -9.85 18.61 0.48
C ARG A 340 -8.84 18.60 -0.66
N THR A 341 -8.83 17.54 -1.45
CA THR A 341 -7.91 17.38 -2.58
C THR A 341 -8.25 18.30 -3.76
N GLN A 342 -9.53 18.66 -3.96
CA GLN A 342 -9.92 19.67 -4.93
C GLN A 342 -9.35 21.05 -4.58
N ILE A 343 -9.34 21.44 -3.30
CA ILE A 343 -8.73 22.69 -2.85
C ILE A 343 -7.22 22.66 -3.10
N LEU A 344 -6.53 21.55 -2.82
CA LEU A 344 -5.10 21.39 -3.10
C LEU A 344 -4.82 21.49 -4.59
N SER A 345 -5.55 20.78 -5.43
CA SER A 345 -5.40 20.81 -6.89
C SER A 345 -5.64 22.19 -7.47
N ALA A 346 -6.65 22.92 -6.98
CA ALA A 346 -6.93 24.29 -7.40
C ALA A 346 -5.80 25.27 -7.05
N ASN A 347 -4.98 24.96 -6.07
CA ASN A 347 -3.83 25.76 -5.64
C ASN A 347 -2.48 25.16 -6.10
N ALA A 348 -2.46 24.10 -6.90
CA ALA A 348 -1.25 23.37 -7.25
C ALA A 348 -0.15 24.26 -7.85
N GLN A 349 -0.50 25.19 -8.75
CA GLN A 349 0.45 26.13 -9.33
C GLN A 349 1.03 27.07 -8.26
N TRP A 350 0.21 27.53 -7.31
CA TRP A 350 0.71 28.36 -6.22
C TRP A 350 1.76 27.62 -5.38
N PHE A 351 1.53 26.36 -5.05
CA PHE A 351 2.49 25.54 -4.30
C PHE A 351 3.79 25.35 -5.09
N GLU A 352 3.72 25.07 -6.39
CA GLU A 352 4.91 24.94 -7.23
C GLU A 352 5.70 26.25 -7.33
N ASP A 353 5.02 27.39 -7.57
CA ASP A 353 5.65 28.69 -7.71
C ASP A 353 6.33 29.19 -6.41
N ASN A 354 5.84 28.75 -5.25
CA ASN A 354 6.37 29.10 -3.93
C ASN A 354 7.23 28.00 -3.31
N ALA A 355 7.49 26.90 -4.03
CA ALA A 355 8.34 25.84 -3.51
C ALA A 355 9.76 26.35 -3.17
N PRO A 356 10.36 25.94 -2.03
CA PRO A 356 11.67 26.42 -1.59
C PRO A 356 12.82 25.75 -2.38
N ILE A 357 12.69 25.68 -3.70
CA ILE A 357 13.64 25.06 -4.63
C ILE A 357 14.16 26.11 -5.61
N ASP A 358 15.26 25.78 -6.32
CA ASP A 358 15.80 26.66 -7.35
C ASP A 358 14.72 26.88 -8.43
N PRO A 359 14.39 28.15 -8.78
CA PRO A 359 13.36 28.48 -9.76
C PRO A 359 13.50 27.78 -11.12
N LYS A 360 14.72 27.44 -11.54
CA LYS A 360 14.95 26.69 -12.80
C LYS A 360 14.42 25.25 -12.77
N PHE A 361 14.21 24.69 -11.57
CA PHE A 361 13.68 23.35 -11.38
C PHE A 361 12.17 23.35 -11.06
N ARG A 362 11.52 24.51 -10.98
CA ARG A 362 10.07 24.61 -10.86
C ARG A 362 9.41 24.37 -12.21
N LYS A 363 8.26 23.67 -12.19
CA LYS A 363 7.41 23.54 -13.39
C LYS A 363 6.78 24.87 -13.74
N LYS A 364 6.87 25.28 -15.00
CA LYS A 364 6.22 26.52 -15.49
C LYS A 364 4.70 26.40 -15.46
N GLU A 365 4.19 25.21 -15.65
CA GLU A 365 2.77 24.90 -15.64
C GLU A 365 2.57 23.53 -15.00
N VAL A 366 1.83 23.49 -13.90
CA VAL A 366 1.41 22.24 -13.26
C VAL A 366 0.17 21.74 -14.00
N LYS A 367 0.32 20.68 -14.78
CA LYS A 367 -0.76 20.06 -15.54
C LYS A 367 -1.31 18.85 -14.81
N GLY A 368 -2.64 18.77 -14.74
CA GLY A 368 -3.36 17.53 -14.58
C GLY A 368 -3.04 16.68 -13.36
N VAL A 369 -2.74 17.29 -12.21
CA VAL A 369 -2.74 16.53 -10.97
C VAL A 369 -4.18 16.31 -10.55
N SER A 370 -4.73 15.15 -10.89
CA SER A 370 -6.02 14.71 -10.40
C SER A 370 -5.81 13.98 -9.08
N ALA A 371 -6.06 14.65 -7.99
CA ALA A 371 -6.06 14.03 -6.67
C ALA A 371 -7.49 13.68 -6.28
N LYS A 372 -7.70 12.42 -5.96
CA LYS A 372 -9.00 11.91 -5.51
C LYS A 372 -8.84 11.18 -4.18
N VAL A 373 -9.73 11.43 -3.26
CA VAL A 373 -9.88 10.57 -2.09
C VAL A 373 -10.90 9.50 -2.45
N ILE A 374 -10.52 8.25 -2.21
CA ILE A 374 -11.30 7.09 -2.61
C ILE A 374 -11.64 6.19 -1.44
N THR A 375 -12.75 5.50 -1.58
CA THR A 375 -13.10 4.32 -0.79
C THR A 375 -12.71 3.08 -1.59
N VAL A 376 -11.75 2.32 -1.10
CA VAL A 376 -11.39 1.03 -1.68
C VAL A 376 -12.48 0.01 -1.40
N ALA A 377 -12.87 -0.72 -2.43
CA ALA A 377 -13.86 -1.80 -2.37
C ALA A 377 -13.22 -3.19 -2.44
N MET A 378 -12.08 -3.34 -3.16
CA MET A 378 -11.37 -4.62 -3.28
C MET A 378 -9.88 -4.37 -3.48
N LEU A 379 -9.07 -5.22 -2.85
CA LEU A 379 -7.61 -5.25 -2.96
C LEU A 379 -7.14 -6.61 -3.47
N GLY A 380 -6.07 -6.64 -4.27
CA GLY A 380 -5.48 -7.88 -4.77
C GLY A 380 -4.05 -7.73 -5.24
N GLY A 381 -3.35 -8.86 -5.40
CA GLY A 381 -1.95 -8.88 -5.80
C GLY A 381 -1.07 -8.13 -4.81
N ASP A 382 -0.21 -7.27 -5.29
CA ASP A 382 0.77 -6.53 -4.48
C ASP A 382 0.13 -5.54 -3.48
N CYS A 383 -1.15 -5.19 -3.69
CA CYS A 383 -1.93 -4.38 -2.76
C CYS A 383 -2.61 -5.19 -1.64
N PHE A 384 -2.38 -6.50 -1.53
CA PHE A 384 -3.11 -7.36 -0.59
C PHE A 384 -2.26 -8.53 -0.07
N PRO A 385 -2.32 -8.88 1.23
CA PRO A 385 -3.05 -8.24 2.36
C PRO A 385 -2.46 -6.92 2.85
N ALA A 386 -1.13 -6.71 2.73
CA ALA A 386 -0.53 -5.38 2.97
C ALA A 386 -0.96 -4.44 1.84
N THR A 387 -1.33 -3.20 2.18
CA THR A 387 -1.87 -2.27 1.20
C THR A 387 -1.26 -0.88 1.34
N PRO A 388 -1.03 -0.14 0.21
CA PRO A 388 -0.65 1.26 0.26
C PRO A 388 -1.79 2.13 0.78
N ILE A 389 -1.46 3.29 1.32
CA ILE A 389 -2.43 4.32 1.73
C ILE A 389 -2.65 5.38 0.65
N GLY A 390 -1.77 5.42 -0.33
CA GLY A 390 -1.83 6.31 -1.49
C GLY A 390 -1.25 5.63 -2.73
N ILE A 391 -1.63 6.11 -3.90
CA ILE A 391 -1.19 5.59 -5.20
C ILE A 391 -1.02 6.76 -6.17
N ASN A 392 0.08 6.80 -6.92
CA ASN A 392 0.31 7.77 -7.98
C ASN A 392 0.74 7.07 -9.28
N LEU A 393 -0.12 7.00 -10.27
CA LEU A 393 0.11 6.28 -11.51
C LEU A 393 -0.22 7.14 -12.76
N PRO A 394 0.30 6.76 -13.94
CA PRO A 394 1.15 5.62 -14.28
C PRO A 394 2.63 5.87 -13.94
N ASN A 395 3.44 4.82 -13.93
CA ASN A 395 4.89 4.91 -13.67
C ASN A 395 5.70 5.37 -14.90
N ALA A 396 5.14 5.34 -16.10
CA ALA A 396 5.81 5.78 -17.33
C ALA A 396 6.00 7.31 -17.37
N ASP A 397 7.24 7.78 -17.23
CA ASP A 397 7.60 9.22 -17.18
C ASP A 397 7.08 10.03 -18.36
N TRP A 398 7.15 9.48 -19.58
CA TRP A 398 6.67 10.18 -20.76
C TRP A 398 5.14 10.38 -20.74
N ILE A 399 4.38 9.40 -20.19
CA ILE A 399 2.92 9.55 -20.04
C ILE A 399 2.63 10.58 -18.97
N ARG A 400 3.32 10.56 -17.83
CA ARG A 400 3.21 11.61 -16.80
C ARG A 400 3.46 12.99 -17.36
N LYS A 401 4.47 13.12 -18.19
CA LYS A 401 4.85 14.41 -18.82
C LYS A 401 3.82 14.92 -19.80
N GLU A 402 3.28 14.05 -20.66
CA GLU A 402 2.40 14.46 -21.76
C GLU A 402 0.91 14.49 -21.36
N TYR A 403 0.48 13.56 -20.49
CA TYR A 403 -0.92 13.33 -20.12
C TYR A 403 -1.23 13.59 -18.65
N GLY A 404 -0.20 13.67 -17.78
CA GLY A 404 -0.35 13.83 -16.35
C GLY A 404 -0.36 12.51 -15.60
N SER A 405 -0.77 12.56 -14.32
CA SER A 405 -0.90 11.40 -13.44
C SER A 405 -2.20 11.49 -12.62
N LYS A 406 -2.70 10.34 -12.17
CA LYS A 406 -3.74 10.24 -11.15
C LYS A 406 -3.10 9.91 -9.81
N SER A 407 -3.37 10.76 -8.81
CA SER A 407 -3.06 10.48 -7.41
C SER A 407 -4.35 10.18 -6.67
N VAL A 408 -4.33 9.14 -5.86
CA VAL A 408 -5.44 8.77 -5.00
C VAL A 408 -4.97 8.52 -3.58
N THR A 409 -5.74 8.98 -2.60
CA THR A 409 -5.56 8.65 -1.17
C THR A 409 -6.69 7.72 -0.74
N ILE A 410 -6.36 6.67 -0.01
CA ILE A 410 -7.31 5.62 0.37
C ILE A 410 -7.81 5.86 1.79
N ASP A 411 -8.90 6.61 1.95
CA ASP A 411 -9.39 7.07 3.26
C ASP A 411 -9.90 5.96 4.18
N ASN A 412 -10.63 4.99 3.65
CA ASN A 412 -11.16 3.90 4.48
C ASN A 412 -10.10 2.93 5.02
N ILE A 413 -8.95 2.84 4.37
CA ILE A 413 -7.79 2.07 4.86
C ILE A 413 -7.10 2.84 5.99
N THR A 414 -6.83 4.14 5.81
CA THR A 414 -6.26 4.97 6.89
C THR A 414 -7.20 5.02 8.10
N TYR A 415 -8.52 5.13 7.88
CA TYR A 415 -9.51 5.06 8.95
C TYR A 415 -9.47 3.74 9.73
N ALA A 416 -9.29 2.61 9.04
CA ALA A 416 -9.19 1.31 9.70
C ALA A 416 -7.91 1.19 10.55
N TYR A 417 -6.78 1.72 10.08
CA TYR A 417 -5.55 1.82 10.88
C TYR A 417 -5.76 2.65 12.14
N ASP A 418 -6.36 3.83 12.03
CA ASP A 418 -6.65 4.71 13.18
C ASP A 418 -7.53 4.02 14.21
N LYS A 419 -8.59 3.35 13.76
CA LYS A 419 -9.49 2.61 14.65
C LYS A 419 -8.80 1.45 15.38
N ALA A 420 -7.93 0.72 14.68
CA ALA A 420 -7.17 -0.37 15.28
C ALA A 420 -6.06 0.11 16.23
N ALA A 421 -5.60 1.35 16.09
CA ALA A 421 -4.56 1.94 16.94
C ALA A 421 -5.10 2.64 18.20
N GLN A 422 -6.38 2.93 18.26
CA GLN A 422 -6.96 3.65 19.41
C GLN A 422 -6.74 2.92 20.75
N GLY A 423 -6.13 3.64 21.72
CA GLY A 423 -5.91 3.13 23.07
C GLY A 423 -4.84 2.05 23.22
N ASN A 424 -3.92 1.93 22.25
CA ASN A 424 -2.88 0.91 22.24
C ASN A 424 -1.66 1.23 23.13
N GLY A 425 -1.60 2.42 23.76
CA GLY A 425 -0.50 2.83 24.66
C GLY A 425 0.76 3.31 23.97
N PHE A 426 0.78 3.36 22.63
CA PHE A 426 1.98 3.70 21.86
C PHE A 426 2.47 5.13 22.10
N ASN A 427 1.58 6.12 22.02
CA ASN A 427 1.94 7.51 22.22
C ASN A 427 2.34 7.80 23.68
N GLU A 428 1.73 7.12 24.65
CA GLU A 428 2.10 7.21 26.07
C GLU A 428 3.52 6.66 26.31
N GLU A 429 3.91 5.63 25.58
CA GLU A 429 5.23 5.02 25.73
C GLU A 429 6.35 5.81 25.04
N PHE A 430 6.13 6.30 23.82
CA PHE A 430 7.21 6.86 22.99
C PHE A 430 7.25 8.37 22.94
N MET A 431 6.17 9.06 23.29
CA MET A 431 6.09 10.52 23.22
C MET A 431 6.16 11.14 24.63
N LEU A 432 7.24 11.87 24.91
CA LEU A 432 7.54 12.41 26.23
C LEU A 432 6.53 13.46 26.68
N ARG A 433 6.24 14.44 25.82
CA ARG A 433 5.45 15.62 26.19
C ARG A 433 3.95 15.35 26.12
N ALA A 434 3.23 15.64 27.19
CA ALA A 434 1.77 15.52 27.22
C ALA A 434 1.10 16.41 26.16
N GLU A 435 1.61 17.60 25.95
CA GLU A 435 1.13 18.55 24.94
C GLU A 435 1.22 18.03 23.50
N ASP A 436 2.26 17.25 23.19
CA ASP A 436 2.40 16.62 21.87
C ASP A 436 1.41 15.46 21.72
N ARG A 437 1.21 14.65 22.78
CA ARG A 437 0.18 13.60 22.79
C ARG A 437 -1.24 14.17 22.61
N GLU A 438 -1.56 15.26 23.33
CA GLU A 438 -2.86 15.95 23.20
C GLU A 438 -3.05 16.51 21.79
N ARG A 439 -2.01 17.11 21.22
CA ARG A 439 -2.03 17.67 19.85
C ARG A 439 -2.24 16.59 18.81
N ILE A 440 -1.58 15.43 18.95
CA ILE A 440 -1.78 14.28 18.06
C ILE A 440 -3.19 13.68 18.26
N ALA A 441 -3.66 13.55 19.49
CA ALA A 441 -5.02 13.07 19.73
C ALA A 441 -6.09 13.96 19.08
N GLN A 442 -5.85 15.28 19.04
CA GLN A 442 -6.77 16.27 18.46
C GLN A 442 -6.64 16.40 16.95
N HIS A 443 -5.41 16.33 16.40
CA HIS A 443 -5.11 16.72 15.03
C HIS A 443 -4.47 15.61 14.20
N GLY A 444 -4.02 14.51 14.79
CA GLY A 444 -3.21 13.47 14.14
C GLY A 444 -3.85 12.97 12.85
N LYS A 445 -5.12 12.57 12.89
CA LYS A 445 -5.79 12.09 11.65
C LYS A 445 -5.80 13.16 10.54
N LEU A 446 -6.15 14.40 10.84
CA LEU A 446 -6.17 15.46 9.83
C LEU A 446 -4.76 15.75 9.31
N SER A 447 -3.76 15.70 10.18
CA SER A 447 -2.36 15.94 9.81
C SER A 447 -1.82 14.85 8.89
N ASP A 448 -2.11 13.58 9.18
CA ASP A 448 -1.71 12.43 8.36
C ASP A 448 -2.40 12.43 7.00
N ASP A 449 -3.72 12.67 6.99
CA ASP A 449 -4.51 12.79 5.76
C ASP A 449 -3.93 13.87 4.83
N LEU A 450 -3.66 15.08 5.39
CA LEU A 450 -3.13 16.19 4.61
C LEU A 450 -1.68 16.00 4.20
N HIS A 451 -0.86 15.36 5.05
CA HIS A 451 0.51 15.01 4.67
C HIS A 451 0.50 14.05 3.49
N THR A 452 -0.32 13.01 3.55
CA THR A 452 -0.49 12.05 2.44
C THR A 452 -1.04 12.74 1.18
N ASP A 453 -2.08 13.58 1.30
CA ASP A 453 -2.62 14.33 0.17
C ASP A 453 -1.57 15.24 -0.48
N LEU A 454 -0.78 15.96 0.31
CA LEU A 454 0.30 16.83 -0.18
C LEU A 454 1.44 16.03 -0.81
N HIS A 455 1.83 14.90 -0.22
CA HIS A 455 2.84 13.97 -0.74
C HIS A 455 2.43 13.44 -2.13
N GLU A 456 1.25 12.83 -2.22
CA GLU A 456 0.76 12.19 -3.44
C GLU A 456 0.35 13.19 -4.51
N CYS A 457 -0.45 14.21 -4.12
CA CYS A 457 -1.04 15.11 -5.09
C CYS A 457 -0.03 16.13 -5.64
N LEU A 458 0.83 16.64 -4.80
CA LEU A 458 1.72 17.75 -5.15
C LEU A 458 3.19 17.36 -5.04
N GLY A 459 3.57 16.56 -4.04
CA GLY A 459 4.93 16.12 -3.80
C GLY A 459 5.51 15.45 -5.04
N HIS A 460 4.98 14.29 -5.43
CA HIS A 460 5.41 13.57 -6.64
C HIS A 460 5.21 14.40 -7.92
N GLY A 461 4.19 15.25 -7.94
CA GLY A 461 3.86 16.11 -9.07
C GLY A 461 4.78 17.32 -9.25
N SER A 462 5.60 17.71 -8.24
CA SER A 462 6.39 18.94 -8.23
C SER A 462 7.76 18.81 -8.92
N GLY A 463 8.34 19.95 -9.27
CA GLY A 463 9.69 20.05 -9.81
C GLY A 463 9.86 19.43 -11.20
N GLN A 464 10.99 19.72 -11.84
CA GLN A 464 11.34 19.19 -13.16
C GLN A 464 12.83 18.86 -13.24
N LEU A 465 13.18 17.94 -14.15
CA LEU A 465 14.57 17.61 -14.46
C LEU A 465 15.22 18.75 -15.26
N ALA A 466 16.54 18.88 -15.13
CA ALA A 466 17.32 19.76 -15.99
C ALA A 466 17.38 19.19 -17.41
N GLU A 467 17.66 20.08 -18.38
CA GLU A 467 17.83 19.69 -19.78
C GLU A 467 18.95 18.65 -19.90
N GLY A 468 18.67 17.55 -20.60
CA GLY A 468 19.60 16.44 -20.84
C GLY A 468 19.65 15.37 -19.73
N VAL A 469 18.94 15.54 -18.62
CA VAL A 469 18.78 14.51 -17.57
C VAL A 469 17.60 13.62 -17.93
N LYS A 470 17.80 12.30 -17.94
CA LYS A 470 16.81 11.33 -18.44
C LYS A 470 15.96 10.64 -17.34
N GLY A 471 16.32 10.85 -16.05
CA GLY A 471 15.76 10.13 -14.91
C GLY A 471 16.33 8.70 -14.80
N GLY A 472 16.88 8.27 -13.77
CA GLY A 472 17.58 6.98 -13.61
C GLY A 472 19.06 7.11 -13.35
N GLU A 473 19.60 8.33 -13.41
CA GLU A 473 20.99 8.63 -13.06
C GLU A 473 21.30 8.30 -11.60
N LEU A 474 20.29 8.34 -10.72
CA LEU A 474 20.43 8.08 -9.28
C LEU A 474 20.41 6.58 -8.93
N LYS A 475 20.13 5.71 -9.91
CA LYS A 475 20.16 4.23 -9.77
C LYS A 475 19.37 3.74 -8.56
N SER A 476 19.95 2.91 -7.69
CA SER A 476 19.34 2.35 -6.49
C SER A 476 18.90 3.38 -5.44
N TYR A 477 19.34 4.64 -5.54
CA TYR A 477 18.92 5.71 -4.63
C TYR A 477 17.69 6.49 -5.12
N THR A 478 17.22 6.21 -6.33
CA THR A 478 16.11 6.94 -6.96
C THR A 478 14.85 6.93 -6.10
N SER A 479 14.38 5.76 -5.68
CA SER A 479 13.15 5.63 -4.88
C SER A 479 13.26 6.36 -3.54
N THR A 480 14.34 6.14 -2.78
CA THR A 480 14.54 6.82 -1.49
C THR A 480 14.52 8.35 -1.64
N LEU A 481 15.20 8.89 -2.66
CA LEU A 481 15.28 10.34 -2.87
C LEU A 481 13.97 10.92 -3.41
N GLU A 482 13.21 10.16 -4.19
CA GLU A 482 11.88 10.59 -4.64
C GLU A 482 10.89 10.66 -3.47
N GLU A 483 10.83 9.63 -2.62
CA GLU A 483 10.02 9.63 -1.42
C GLU A 483 10.44 10.74 -0.45
N THR A 484 11.76 10.97 -0.29
CA THR A 484 12.27 12.08 0.50
C THR A 484 11.78 13.43 -0.02
N ARG A 485 11.74 13.61 -1.34
CA ARG A 485 11.30 14.84 -1.99
C ARG A 485 9.80 15.07 -1.79
N ALA A 486 9.00 14.03 -1.96
CA ALA A 486 7.55 14.11 -1.82
C ALA A 486 7.14 14.37 -0.36
N ASP A 487 7.73 13.66 0.61
CA ASP A 487 7.51 13.89 2.03
C ASP A 487 7.93 15.30 2.47
N LEU A 488 9.09 15.78 2.04
CA LEU A 488 9.56 17.13 2.36
C LEU A 488 8.63 18.21 1.79
N PHE A 489 8.07 17.98 0.61
CA PHE A 489 7.08 18.88 0.03
C PHE A 489 5.84 18.93 0.92
N GLY A 490 5.33 17.77 1.32
CA GLY A 490 4.18 17.66 2.23
C GLY A 490 4.43 18.34 3.57
N LEU A 491 5.53 18.00 4.23
CA LEU A 491 5.90 18.57 5.54
C LEU A 491 6.10 20.08 5.48
N TYR A 492 6.82 20.58 4.46
CA TYR A 492 7.07 22.02 4.32
C TYR A 492 5.77 22.80 4.17
N TYR A 493 4.84 22.31 3.35
CA TYR A 493 3.60 23.03 3.09
C TYR A 493 2.52 22.82 4.15
N LEU A 494 2.49 21.70 4.84
CA LEU A 494 1.55 21.50 5.97
C LEU A 494 1.72 22.59 7.04
N GLY A 495 2.94 23.07 7.27
CA GLY A 495 3.27 24.19 8.16
C GLY A 495 3.17 25.58 7.53
N ASP A 496 2.64 25.71 6.32
CA ASP A 496 2.51 27.01 5.66
C ASP A 496 1.19 27.69 6.04
N PRO A 497 1.20 29.00 6.36
CA PRO A 497 -0.03 29.78 6.61
C PRO A 497 -1.07 29.69 5.48
N LYS A 498 -0.64 29.39 4.26
CA LYS A 498 -1.53 29.16 3.10
C LYS A 498 -2.55 28.06 3.37
N MET A 499 -2.18 27.02 4.12
CA MET A 499 -3.09 25.92 4.47
C MET A 499 -4.27 26.41 5.33
N VAL A 500 -4.04 27.38 6.22
CA VAL A 500 -5.12 28.05 6.98
C VAL A 500 -5.94 28.96 6.07
N GLU A 501 -5.28 29.76 5.22
CA GLU A 501 -5.91 30.68 4.28
C GLU A 501 -6.91 29.99 3.36
N ILE A 502 -6.54 28.83 2.80
CA ILE A 502 -7.41 28.04 1.90
C ILE A 502 -8.39 27.14 2.64
N GLY A 503 -8.39 27.17 3.97
CA GLY A 503 -9.36 26.48 4.83
C GLY A 503 -9.17 24.97 4.95
N LEU A 504 -7.95 24.46 4.74
CA LEU A 504 -7.63 23.04 4.88
C LEU A 504 -7.29 22.65 6.31
N ILE A 505 -6.72 23.56 7.10
CA ILE A 505 -6.45 23.36 8.53
C ILE A 505 -7.01 24.50 9.36
N PRO A 506 -7.46 24.23 10.58
CA PRO A 506 -7.97 25.27 11.49
C PRO A 506 -6.85 26.14 12.09
N SER A 507 -5.67 25.58 12.28
CA SER A 507 -4.46 26.24 12.81
C SER A 507 -3.20 25.45 12.44
N LEU A 508 -2.04 26.05 12.66
CA LEU A 508 -0.74 25.41 12.46
C LEU A 508 -0.43 24.31 13.51
N ASP A 509 -1.27 24.11 14.51
CA ASP A 509 -1.12 23.00 15.45
C ASP A 509 -1.31 21.62 14.77
N VAL A 510 -2.02 21.56 13.65
CA VAL A 510 -2.08 20.40 12.76
C VAL A 510 -0.69 20.02 12.25
N ALA A 511 0.09 21.00 11.78
CA ALA A 511 1.46 20.75 11.32
C ALA A 511 2.39 20.34 12.46
N LYS A 512 2.24 20.96 13.65
CA LYS A 512 3.05 20.59 14.82
C LYS A 512 2.79 19.15 15.26
N ALA A 513 1.55 18.66 15.17
CA ALA A 513 1.22 17.26 15.40
C ALA A 513 2.00 16.35 14.46
N GLN A 514 1.95 16.62 13.15
CA GLN A 514 2.68 15.85 12.15
C GLN A 514 4.19 15.88 12.36
N TYR A 515 4.75 17.05 12.64
CA TYR A 515 6.19 17.20 12.82
C TYR A 515 6.73 16.40 14.03
N ALA A 516 5.99 16.44 15.16
CA ALA A 516 6.38 15.67 16.33
C ALA A 516 6.33 14.17 16.08
N ASP A 517 5.25 13.68 15.45
CA ASP A 517 5.10 12.28 15.11
C ASP A 517 6.12 11.82 14.06
N TYR A 518 6.31 12.60 13.00
CA TYR A 518 7.23 12.28 11.91
C TYR A 518 8.69 12.16 12.38
N ILE A 519 9.14 13.08 13.22
CA ILE A 519 10.52 13.06 13.77
C ILE A 519 10.69 11.84 14.71
N MET A 520 9.70 11.57 15.58
CA MET A 520 9.73 10.41 16.46
C MET A 520 9.73 9.10 15.63
N ASN A 521 8.92 9.02 14.59
CA ASN A 521 8.87 7.85 13.71
C ASN A 521 10.21 7.65 12.98
N GLY A 522 10.73 8.69 12.33
CA GLY A 522 11.95 8.63 11.54
C GLY A 522 13.21 8.27 12.36
N MET A 523 13.28 8.73 13.61
CA MET A 523 14.46 8.55 14.47
C MET A 523 14.35 7.39 15.46
N MET A 524 13.13 6.83 15.68
CA MET A 524 12.91 5.84 16.73
C MET A 524 11.94 4.73 16.31
N THR A 525 10.67 5.05 16.21
CA THR A 525 9.62 4.04 16.32
C THR A 525 9.50 3.13 15.10
N GLN A 526 9.89 3.59 13.91
CA GLN A 526 9.95 2.74 12.72
C GLN A 526 10.98 1.60 12.84
N PHE A 527 11.99 1.73 13.72
CA PHE A 527 12.99 0.68 13.94
C PHE A 527 12.43 -0.57 14.61
N SER A 528 11.22 -0.49 15.17
CA SER A 528 10.46 -1.67 15.64
C SER A 528 10.19 -2.70 14.53
N ARG A 529 10.30 -2.29 13.26
CA ARG A 529 10.09 -3.13 12.07
C ARG A 529 11.37 -3.76 11.52
N ILE A 530 12.51 -3.55 12.16
CA ILE A 530 13.82 -3.99 11.69
C ILE A 530 14.42 -4.96 12.71
N GLU A 531 14.98 -6.08 12.23
CA GLU A 531 15.69 -7.02 13.07
C GLU A 531 16.92 -6.35 13.72
N LEU A 532 17.13 -6.60 15.02
CA LEU A 532 18.21 -5.95 15.77
C LEU A 532 19.58 -6.12 15.09
N GLY A 533 20.23 -4.98 14.86
CA GLY A 533 21.56 -4.91 14.24
C GLY A 533 21.56 -4.90 12.71
N LYS A 534 20.38 -4.91 12.09
CA LYS A 534 20.23 -4.67 10.64
C LYS A 534 20.13 -3.18 10.34
N ASP A 535 20.46 -2.83 9.10
CA ASP A 535 20.34 -1.48 8.55
C ASP A 535 18.92 -1.24 8.00
N VAL A 536 18.60 0.03 7.74
CA VAL A 536 17.34 0.40 7.05
C VAL A 536 17.48 0.11 5.55
N GLU A 537 16.63 -0.74 4.99
CA GLU A 537 16.67 -1.12 3.57
C GLU A 537 15.50 -0.55 2.75
N GLU A 538 14.30 -0.47 3.32
CA GLU A 538 13.07 -0.06 2.64
C GLU A 538 13.04 1.45 2.36
N ALA A 539 12.60 1.86 1.15
CA ALA A 539 12.70 3.24 0.65
C ALA A 539 11.98 4.28 1.51
N HIS A 540 10.74 3.99 1.95
CA HIS A 540 9.96 4.90 2.80
C HIS A 540 10.51 4.97 4.23
N MET A 541 11.14 3.93 4.74
CA MET A 541 11.84 3.99 6.03
C MET A 541 13.13 4.79 5.92
N ARG A 542 13.87 4.62 4.81
CA ARG A 542 15.06 5.41 4.51
C ARG A 542 14.73 6.89 4.39
N ASN A 543 13.66 7.26 3.69
CA ASN A 543 13.30 8.66 3.53
C ASN A 543 12.99 9.33 4.86
N ARG A 544 12.18 8.68 5.73
CA ARG A 544 11.82 9.22 7.06
C ARG A 544 13.05 9.40 7.94
N LYS A 545 13.94 8.40 7.94
CA LYS A 545 15.18 8.48 8.68
C LYS A 545 16.07 9.61 8.15
N LEU A 546 16.24 9.70 6.84
CA LEU A 546 17.05 10.74 6.20
C LEU A 546 16.57 12.15 6.61
N ILE A 547 15.27 12.40 6.48
CA ILE A 547 14.69 13.71 6.81
C ILE A 547 14.90 14.04 8.29
N ALA A 548 14.56 13.10 9.17
CA ALA A 548 14.61 13.32 10.61
C ALA A 548 16.06 13.49 11.11
N GLU A 549 16.97 12.61 10.70
CA GLU A 549 18.38 12.66 11.08
C GLU A 549 19.10 13.88 10.53
N TRP A 550 18.87 14.22 9.26
CA TRP A 550 19.46 15.42 8.66
C TRP A 550 18.99 16.69 9.37
N CYS A 551 17.70 16.80 9.67
CA CYS A 551 17.15 17.94 10.40
C CYS A 551 17.69 18.01 11.84
N TYR A 552 17.86 16.87 12.52
CA TYR A 552 18.49 16.81 13.83
C TYR A 552 19.92 17.35 13.78
N GLU A 553 20.75 16.82 12.87
CA GLU A 553 22.16 17.25 12.78
C GLU A 553 22.31 18.72 12.36
N LYS A 554 21.49 19.21 11.43
CA LYS A 554 21.54 20.62 10.98
C LYS A 554 20.94 21.58 11.99
N GLY A 555 19.92 21.18 12.72
CA GLY A 555 19.27 21.99 13.76
C GLY A 555 19.93 21.94 15.13
N LYS A 556 21.01 21.17 15.28
CA LYS A 556 21.66 20.88 16.58
C LYS A 556 22.17 22.14 17.31
N ALA A 557 22.77 23.09 16.56
CA ALA A 557 23.27 24.31 17.13
C ALA A 557 22.19 25.21 17.77
N ASP A 558 20.98 25.16 17.20
CA ASP A 558 19.82 25.93 17.65
C ASP A 558 18.87 25.11 18.51
N ASN A 559 19.24 23.87 18.86
CA ASN A 559 18.43 22.93 19.64
C ASN A 559 17.01 22.73 19.09
N VAL A 560 16.89 22.62 17.76
CA VAL A 560 15.59 22.46 17.07
C VAL A 560 14.93 21.14 17.45
N ILE A 561 15.73 20.06 17.48
CA ILE A 561 15.32 18.71 17.88
C ILE A 561 16.30 18.27 18.98
N GLU A 562 15.77 17.60 20.01
CA GLU A 562 16.57 17.20 21.17
C GLU A 562 16.31 15.75 21.56
N TRP A 563 17.41 15.02 21.86
CA TRP A 563 17.33 13.74 22.56
C TRP A 563 17.26 13.95 24.07
N VAL A 564 16.20 13.42 24.69
CA VAL A 564 15.98 13.48 26.14
C VAL A 564 16.03 12.09 26.73
N LYS A 565 16.78 11.91 27.82
CA LYS A 565 16.73 10.69 28.64
C LYS A 565 15.92 10.95 29.91
N GLN A 566 14.85 10.18 30.11
CA GLN A 566 14.03 10.23 31.32
C GLN A 566 13.66 8.81 31.74
N ASP A 567 13.85 8.51 33.03
CA ASP A 567 13.54 7.19 33.63
C ASP A 567 14.19 5.99 32.90
N GLY A 568 15.41 6.22 32.38
CA GLY A 568 16.17 5.22 31.63
C GLY A 568 15.71 5.02 30.17
N LYS A 569 14.72 5.76 29.70
CA LYS A 569 14.21 5.73 28.35
C LYS A 569 14.67 6.92 27.53
N SER A 570 14.95 6.67 26.24
CA SER A 570 15.27 7.71 25.26
C SER A 570 13.99 8.24 24.61
N TYR A 571 13.95 9.56 24.44
CA TYR A 571 12.88 10.26 23.74
C TYR A 571 13.49 11.29 22.79
N ILE A 572 12.77 11.58 21.70
CA ILE A 572 13.12 12.67 20.81
C ILE A 572 11.98 13.70 20.83
N VAL A 573 12.33 14.97 20.92
CA VAL A 573 11.36 16.08 21.03
C VAL A 573 11.71 17.20 20.08
N VAL A 574 10.69 17.87 19.55
CA VAL A 574 10.85 19.06 18.71
C VAL A 574 10.68 20.29 19.59
N ASN A 575 11.69 21.16 19.65
CA ASN A 575 11.70 22.38 20.45
C ASN A 575 11.29 23.62 19.64
N ASP A 576 11.60 23.67 18.34
CA ASP A 576 11.28 24.79 17.46
C ASP A 576 10.69 24.28 16.14
N PHE A 577 9.36 24.33 16.04
CA PHE A 577 8.62 23.86 14.85
C PHE A 577 8.83 24.78 13.64
N ASP A 578 9.03 26.08 13.85
CA ASP A 578 9.28 27.02 12.74
C ASP A 578 10.68 26.84 12.15
N ALA A 579 11.67 26.61 13.02
CA ALA A 579 13.01 26.25 12.58
C ALA A 579 13.04 24.89 11.85
N LEU A 580 12.29 23.91 12.36
CA LEU A 580 12.18 22.61 11.70
C LEU A 580 11.58 22.73 10.30
N ARG A 581 10.52 23.53 10.12
CA ARG A 581 9.95 23.81 8.80
C ARG A 581 10.98 24.43 7.85
N ARG A 582 11.82 25.35 8.32
CA ARG A 582 12.91 25.93 7.50
C ARG A 582 13.89 24.85 7.05
N LEU A 583 14.27 23.94 7.96
CA LEU A 583 15.16 22.82 7.63
C LEU A 583 14.55 21.88 6.59
N PHE A 584 13.25 21.58 6.66
CA PHE A 584 12.57 20.83 5.60
C PHE A 584 12.68 21.53 4.25
N GLY A 585 12.54 22.86 4.20
CA GLY A 585 12.71 23.63 2.96
C GLY A 585 14.14 23.60 2.42
N GLU A 586 15.14 23.67 3.29
CA GLU A 586 16.55 23.58 2.91
C GLU A 586 16.91 22.20 2.34
N LEU A 587 16.44 21.13 2.99
CA LEU A 587 16.66 19.77 2.51
C LEU A 587 15.89 19.51 1.20
N LEU A 588 14.65 19.99 1.07
CA LEU A 588 13.88 19.90 -0.18
C LEU A 588 14.63 20.54 -1.35
N LYS A 589 15.22 21.70 -1.12
CA LYS A 589 16.04 22.39 -2.14
C LYS A 589 17.19 21.53 -2.62
N GLU A 590 17.90 20.87 -1.71
CA GLU A 590 19.07 20.04 -2.05
C GLU A 590 18.62 18.73 -2.73
N VAL A 591 17.60 18.06 -2.21
CA VAL A 591 17.06 16.81 -2.81
C VAL A 591 16.54 17.09 -4.22
N GLN A 592 15.81 18.20 -4.43
CA GLN A 592 15.37 18.59 -5.77
C GLN A 592 16.53 18.87 -6.71
N ARG A 593 17.59 19.55 -6.23
CA ARG A 593 18.81 19.77 -7.02
C ARG A 593 19.42 18.43 -7.46
N ILE A 594 19.63 17.52 -6.51
CA ILE A 594 20.19 16.19 -6.76
C ILE A 594 19.37 15.45 -7.84
N LYS A 595 18.07 15.38 -7.65
CA LYS A 595 17.17 14.71 -8.62
C LYS A 595 17.22 15.40 -9.98
N SER A 596 17.08 16.74 -9.99
CA SER A 596 16.99 17.51 -11.24
C SER A 596 18.27 17.47 -12.07
N THR A 597 19.41 17.31 -11.45
CA THR A 597 20.73 17.25 -12.13
C THR A 597 21.25 15.84 -12.34
N GLY A 598 20.59 14.81 -11.77
CA GLY A 598 21.10 13.45 -11.79
C GLY A 598 22.41 13.27 -11.02
N ASP A 599 22.63 14.05 -9.94
CA ASP A 599 23.88 14.06 -9.16
C ASP A 599 23.97 12.81 -8.27
N TYR A 600 24.40 11.70 -8.87
CA TYR A 600 24.51 10.41 -8.20
C TYR A 600 25.35 10.44 -6.93
N GLU A 601 26.53 11.09 -6.96
CA GLU A 601 27.43 11.09 -5.82
C GLU A 601 26.88 11.87 -4.62
N ALA A 602 26.20 13.00 -4.88
CA ALA A 602 25.52 13.74 -3.82
C ALA A 602 24.34 12.95 -3.27
N GLY A 603 23.56 12.29 -4.15
CA GLY A 603 22.44 11.43 -3.75
C GLY A 603 22.89 10.24 -2.91
N ARG A 604 23.90 9.50 -3.38
CA ARG A 604 24.52 8.41 -2.63
C ARG A 604 24.97 8.87 -1.24
N LYS A 605 25.76 9.94 -1.21
CA LYS A 605 26.27 10.46 0.07
C LYS A 605 25.17 10.85 1.03
N LEU A 606 24.11 11.52 0.56
CA LEU A 606 22.99 11.93 1.40
C LEU A 606 22.26 10.73 2.01
N VAL A 607 22.00 9.70 1.20
CA VAL A 607 21.32 8.48 1.67
C VAL A 607 22.21 7.68 2.62
N GLU A 608 23.47 7.45 2.27
CA GLU A 608 24.38 6.65 3.11
C GLU A 608 24.70 7.33 4.45
N ASP A 609 24.82 8.67 4.47
CA ASP A 609 25.13 9.41 5.70
C ASP A 609 23.92 9.45 6.67
N TYR A 610 22.68 9.50 6.16
CA TYR A 610 21.51 9.81 7.01
C TYR A 610 20.38 8.78 7.00
N ALA A 611 20.34 7.85 6.03
CA ALA A 611 19.18 6.99 5.85
C ALA A 611 19.36 5.54 6.31
N VAL A 612 20.61 5.06 6.43
CA VAL A 612 20.90 3.62 6.46
C VAL A 612 21.18 3.10 7.87
N LYS A 613 22.11 3.74 8.59
CA LYS A 613 22.63 3.21 9.87
C LYS A 613 21.72 3.53 11.05
N ILE A 614 21.51 2.55 11.92
CA ILE A 614 20.80 2.69 13.19
C ILE A 614 21.78 2.52 14.35
N ASP A 615 21.68 3.39 15.37
CA ASP A 615 22.40 3.17 16.63
C ASP A 615 21.89 1.89 17.29
N TYR A 616 22.81 0.97 17.59
CA TYR A 616 22.47 -0.37 18.09
C TYR A 616 21.77 -0.35 19.45
N ASP A 617 22.23 0.51 20.37
CA ASP A 617 21.66 0.57 21.73
C ASP A 617 20.26 1.19 21.71
N LEU A 618 20.05 2.22 20.89
CA LEU A 618 18.73 2.80 20.65
C LEU A 618 17.78 1.79 20.00
N HIS A 619 18.25 1.06 18.98
CA HIS A 619 17.45 0.04 18.30
C HIS A 619 16.99 -1.05 19.29
N LYS A 620 17.91 -1.54 20.12
CA LYS A 620 17.58 -2.51 21.18
C LYS A 620 16.57 -1.95 22.16
N GLU A 621 16.73 -0.70 22.62
CA GLU A 621 15.79 -0.05 23.51
C GLU A 621 14.38 0.06 22.90
N VAL A 622 14.30 0.47 21.62
CA VAL A 622 13.00 0.58 20.89
C VAL A 622 12.31 -0.76 20.81
N LEU A 623 13.02 -1.83 20.42
CA LEU A 623 12.46 -3.18 20.32
C LEU A 623 11.98 -3.69 21.67
N GLU A 624 12.74 -3.48 22.76
CA GLU A 624 12.35 -3.86 24.11
C GLU A 624 11.11 -3.10 24.62
N ARG A 625 11.00 -1.83 24.29
CA ARG A 625 9.84 -0.99 24.67
C ARG A 625 8.61 -1.37 23.86
N TYR A 626 8.77 -1.56 22.54
CA TYR A 626 7.69 -1.94 21.65
C TYR A 626 7.12 -3.31 22.00
N SER A 627 7.98 -4.29 22.30
CA SER A 627 7.54 -5.64 22.69
C SER A 627 6.68 -5.67 23.95
N LYS A 628 6.92 -4.75 24.90
CA LYS A 628 6.11 -4.63 26.15
C LYS A 628 4.69 -4.13 25.89
N LEU A 629 4.47 -3.44 24.77
CA LEU A 629 3.13 -2.99 24.38
C LEU A 629 2.30 -4.13 23.77
N GLY A 630 2.92 -5.24 23.35
CA GLY A 630 2.25 -6.33 22.66
C GLY A 630 1.61 -5.91 21.34
N LEU A 631 2.24 -4.96 20.64
CA LEU A 631 1.78 -4.45 19.34
C LEU A 631 2.53 -5.17 18.23
N GLU A 632 1.80 -5.54 17.20
CA GLU A 632 2.36 -6.08 15.98
C GLU A 632 2.80 -4.92 15.06
N PRO A 633 4.07 -4.91 14.59
CA PRO A 633 4.61 -3.82 13.78
C PRO A 633 4.06 -3.78 12.35
N TYR A 634 3.54 -4.92 11.87
CA TYR A 634 2.98 -5.04 10.53
C TYR A 634 1.48 -5.26 10.56
N SER A 635 0.81 -4.72 9.55
CA SER A 635 -0.63 -4.88 9.41
C SER A 635 -1.02 -5.12 7.97
N GLY A 636 -2.09 -5.87 7.78
CA GLY A 636 -2.77 -6.03 6.49
C GLY A 636 -4.25 -6.24 6.73
N PHE A 637 -4.98 -6.57 5.68
CA PHE A 637 -6.43 -6.57 5.70
C PHE A 637 -7.05 -7.88 5.22
N VAL A 638 -8.26 -8.16 5.69
CA VAL A 638 -9.21 -9.00 4.98
C VAL A 638 -10.07 -8.12 4.08
N ASN A 639 -10.37 -8.61 2.88
CA ASN A 639 -11.30 -7.96 1.98
C ASN A 639 -12.75 -8.19 2.39
N PRO A 640 -13.68 -7.28 2.12
CA PRO A 640 -15.09 -7.61 2.01
C PRO A 640 -15.33 -8.55 0.83
N ASP A 641 -16.50 -9.18 0.78
CA ASP A 641 -16.96 -9.96 -0.36
C ASP A 641 -18.27 -9.38 -0.91
N TYR A 642 -18.62 -9.74 -2.13
CA TYR A 642 -19.79 -9.23 -2.83
C TYR A 642 -20.61 -10.38 -3.41
N GLU A 643 -21.93 -10.34 -3.21
CA GLU A 643 -22.85 -11.33 -3.74
C GLU A 643 -23.92 -10.67 -4.62
N LEU A 644 -24.15 -11.24 -5.80
CA LEU A 644 -25.26 -10.81 -6.65
C LEU A 644 -26.59 -11.26 -6.06
N VAL A 645 -27.55 -10.34 -6.00
CA VAL A 645 -28.94 -10.66 -5.72
C VAL A 645 -29.69 -10.70 -7.05
N GLU A 646 -30.15 -11.88 -7.40
CA GLU A 646 -30.88 -12.10 -8.65
C GLU A 646 -32.36 -12.37 -8.39
N LYS A 647 -33.21 -11.83 -9.26
CA LYS A 647 -34.65 -12.11 -9.32
C LYS A 647 -35.04 -12.25 -10.77
N ASP A 648 -35.72 -13.36 -11.10
CA ASP A 648 -36.21 -13.67 -12.45
C ASP A 648 -35.05 -13.60 -13.52
N GLY A 649 -33.85 -14.00 -13.15
CA GLY A 649 -32.64 -13.97 -14.01
C GLY A 649 -32.05 -12.57 -14.25
N GLN A 650 -32.48 -11.58 -13.50
CA GLN A 650 -31.94 -10.22 -13.53
C GLN A 650 -31.27 -9.86 -12.21
N ILE A 651 -30.13 -9.19 -12.26
CA ILE A 651 -29.46 -8.63 -11.09
C ILE A 651 -30.32 -7.47 -10.59
N VAL A 652 -30.75 -7.56 -9.32
CA VAL A 652 -31.58 -6.54 -8.67
C VAL A 652 -30.84 -5.79 -7.57
N ASP A 653 -29.76 -6.37 -7.03
CA ASP A 653 -28.86 -5.71 -6.07
C ASP A 653 -27.52 -6.44 -6.00
N VAL A 654 -26.55 -5.84 -5.31
CA VAL A 654 -25.28 -6.46 -4.90
C VAL A 654 -25.12 -6.26 -3.40
N LYS A 655 -24.99 -7.35 -2.65
CA LYS A 655 -24.75 -7.32 -1.21
C LYS A 655 -23.28 -7.23 -0.91
N LEU A 656 -22.93 -6.35 0.00
CA LEU A 656 -21.61 -6.24 0.61
C LEU A 656 -21.56 -7.12 1.87
N ILE A 657 -20.56 -7.99 1.99
CA ILE A 657 -20.36 -8.92 3.11
C ILE A 657 -19.00 -8.69 3.72
N TYR A 658 -18.98 -8.31 4.98
CA TYR A 658 -17.73 -8.17 5.72
C TYR A 658 -17.23 -9.51 6.22
N LYS A 659 -15.95 -9.80 6.00
CA LYS A 659 -15.25 -10.97 6.52
C LYS A 659 -14.52 -10.63 7.81
N THR A 660 -14.51 -11.59 8.74
CA THR A 660 -13.91 -11.45 10.07
C THR A 660 -12.99 -12.61 10.43
N ASP A 661 -12.75 -13.53 9.49
CA ASP A 661 -11.82 -14.66 9.65
C ASP A 661 -10.83 -14.68 8.49
N TYR A 662 -9.56 -14.43 8.82
CA TYR A 662 -8.48 -14.41 7.85
C TYR A 662 -8.20 -15.78 7.24
N THR A 663 -8.19 -16.81 8.06
CA THR A 663 -7.95 -18.20 7.62
C THR A 663 -9.04 -18.68 6.68
N GLU A 664 -10.31 -18.41 7.02
CA GLU A 664 -11.46 -18.74 6.15
C GLU A 664 -11.34 -18.04 4.80
N GLN A 665 -11.00 -16.74 4.78
CA GLN A 665 -10.85 -16.01 3.54
C GLN A 665 -9.73 -16.55 2.67
N MET A 666 -8.56 -16.86 3.24
CA MET A 666 -7.43 -17.38 2.48
C MET A 666 -7.69 -18.78 1.91
N LEU A 667 -8.36 -19.65 2.66
CA LEU A 667 -8.78 -20.98 2.19
C LEU A 667 -9.85 -20.88 1.10
N HIS A 668 -10.82 -19.97 1.26
CA HIS A 668 -11.81 -19.68 0.22
C HIS A 668 -11.13 -19.21 -1.07
N TYR A 669 -10.20 -18.27 -0.99
CA TYR A 669 -9.46 -17.81 -2.16
C TYR A 669 -8.62 -18.93 -2.80
N SER A 670 -8.02 -19.79 -2.01
CA SER A 670 -7.24 -20.92 -2.53
C SER A 670 -8.10 -21.98 -3.21
N LYS A 671 -9.35 -22.15 -2.78
CA LYS A 671 -10.31 -23.06 -3.38
C LYS A 671 -10.90 -22.54 -4.69
N ASP A 672 -11.34 -21.28 -4.69
CA ASP A 672 -12.22 -20.77 -5.74
C ASP A 672 -11.50 -19.80 -6.71
N TRP A 673 -10.34 -19.27 -6.32
CA TRP A 673 -9.59 -18.23 -7.06
C TRP A 673 -8.13 -18.61 -7.34
N SER A 674 -7.83 -19.90 -7.43
CA SER A 674 -6.48 -20.42 -7.66
C SER A 674 -6.45 -21.14 -9.00
N PHE A 675 -6.03 -20.44 -10.06
CA PHE A 675 -6.13 -20.90 -11.44
C PHE A 675 -4.81 -21.38 -12.04
N LEU A 676 -3.66 -20.99 -11.47
CA LEU A 676 -2.35 -21.37 -11.99
C LEU A 676 -1.96 -22.79 -11.55
N PRO A 677 -1.13 -23.51 -12.29
CA PRO A 677 -0.48 -24.72 -11.81
C PRO A 677 0.43 -24.42 -10.61
N THR A 678 0.87 -25.45 -9.91
CA THR A 678 1.77 -25.30 -8.76
C THR A 678 3.19 -24.89 -9.15
N LEU A 679 3.55 -25.06 -10.42
CA LEU A 679 4.81 -24.60 -11.04
C LEU A 679 4.51 -24.09 -12.45
N ASN A 680 4.99 -22.88 -12.78
CA ASN A 680 4.74 -22.18 -14.05
C ASN A 680 6.00 -22.07 -14.92
#